data_872937d032b74cc02b2d9f912a47ca3c
#
_entry.id   872937d032b74cc02b2d9f912a47ca3c
#
_cell.length_a   1.000
_cell.length_b   1.000
_cell.length_c   1.000
_cell.angle_alpha   90.00
_cell.angle_beta   90.00
_cell.angle_gamma   90.00
#
_symmetry.space_group_name_H-M   'P 1'
#
loop_
_entity.id
_entity.type
_entity.pdbx_description
1 polymer ?
#
loop_
_entity_poly.entity_id
_entity_poly.type
_entity_poly.pdbx_seq_one_letter_code
_entity_poly.pdbx_strand_id
1 'polypeptide(L)'
;MRAPPPTPDPSITMKFTDGQWLLQPGVAAHYAAEAYAVEAHADRLVVLATTRPIKHRGDTLQGPTLTVTLSSPLEGVIRVSVEHYSASQPPRLHIPMVGAGRPAVQIVDGETQATLSSGAISVDVKKGEGWSLIFREGGRVLTKSDWRGLGYIQWAGKDGITRNHVHDQLTLAVGENVYGLGERFTPWVKNGQVVENTNKDGGTACEQAYKNVPFYLTNRGYGVLVNEAGPVSFEVGSEKVARVQFSREGESLDYCVIAGPNPKAVVQRLTALTGRAPLPPAWSFGLWLTTSFTTQYDEATATHFIDEMARRELPLSVFHFDCFWMREFQWCDFEWDRRGFPEPEAMLKRLHAKGLKISLWINPYVAQQSPLFAEGATQGYFIKRKGGPQDGLTFQTDQWQPGMAIVDFTNPAAKAWYQGHLRRLLATGADCFKTDFGERIPSEGVSYFDGSDPVEMHNLYALQYNQAVFELLQEVQGQEAIVFARSTYASGQRFPVHWGGDCWSTFESMAESLRGGLSLTSCGFAFWSHDIGGFEGNPPPAVYKRWIQFGLMSSHSRLHGSSSYRVPWLIDEESCDVLRVFTRLKHRLMPYLYARAFEATQTGVPLMRSMLMEYPQDPACATLDRQYQLGESLLVAPVFTESGEVDFYLPQGTWTHLLSGEKKQGGRWHRETHGFLSMPLYAAPNSVIAWGAETERPDYDYGRGTVLRVFELDDGASVSFEVAAVGGGIAARGRIRREDRHYTAEVGEGVLRDWAIEVDGRRSPVQAEGGTLSWSAG
;
A
#
# COMPACT_ATOMS: atom_id res chain seq x y z
N MET A 1 0.80 36.61 -14.69
CA MET A 1 0.08 35.35 -14.46
C MET A 1 -0.19 34.73 -15.83
N ARG A 2 0.52 33.66 -16.18
CA ARG A 2 0.13 32.83 -17.33
C ARG A 2 -1.04 31.96 -16.85
N ALA A 3 -2.04 31.83 -17.71
CA ALA A 3 -3.17 30.92 -17.45
C ALA A 3 -2.64 29.51 -17.13
N PRO A 4 -3.29 28.76 -16.22
CA PRO A 4 -2.96 27.37 -16.01
C PRO A 4 -3.05 26.60 -17.34
N PRO A 5 -2.23 25.54 -17.54
CA PRO A 5 -2.32 24.76 -18.76
C PRO A 5 -3.77 24.28 -18.95
N PRO A 6 -4.25 24.27 -20.18
CA PRO A 6 -5.63 23.81 -20.43
C PRO A 6 -5.77 22.38 -19.92
N THR A 7 -6.77 22.17 -19.06
CA THR A 7 -7.20 20.85 -18.65
C THR A 7 -7.47 20.00 -19.90
N PRO A 8 -7.09 18.71 -19.92
CA PRO A 8 -7.47 17.81 -21.02
C PRO A 8 -8.98 17.93 -21.25
N ASP A 9 -9.37 17.94 -22.50
CA ASP A 9 -10.78 17.92 -22.88
C ASP A 9 -11.44 16.67 -22.28
N PRO A 10 -12.39 16.78 -21.37
CA PRO A 10 -12.99 15.61 -20.70
C PRO A 10 -13.80 14.71 -21.65
N SER A 11 -13.95 15.10 -22.91
CA SER A 11 -14.57 14.26 -23.95
C SER A 11 -13.59 13.27 -24.61
N ILE A 12 -12.27 13.36 -24.36
CA ILE A 12 -11.26 12.47 -24.96
C ILE A 12 -10.97 11.33 -24.00
N THR A 13 -11.64 10.19 -24.21
CA THR A 13 -11.44 8.95 -23.46
C THR A 13 -10.23 8.13 -23.95
N MET A 14 -9.64 8.50 -25.11
CA MET A 14 -8.50 7.83 -25.72
C MET A 14 -7.31 8.80 -25.81
N LYS A 15 -6.13 8.37 -25.37
CA LYS A 15 -4.95 9.23 -25.29
C LYS A 15 -4.31 9.49 -26.66
N PHE A 16 -4.01 8.43 -27.40
CA PHE A 16 -3.27 8.51 -28.66
C PHE A 16 -4.08 8.09 -29.88
N THR A 17 -5.08 7.23 -29.72
CA THR A 17 -5.89 6.73 -30.83
C THR A 17 -7.28 7.38 -30.88
N ASP A 18 -7.88 7.39 -32.05
CA ASP A 18 -9.29 7.73 -32.29
C ASP A 18 -9.98 6.49 -32.85
N GLY A 19 -10.49 5.66 -31.95
CA GLY A 19 -10.98 4.33 -32.30
C GLY A 19 -9.85 3.35 -32.65
N GLN A 20 -10.16 2.37 -33.48
CA GLN A 20 -9.21 1.28 -33.78
C GLN A 20 -8.15 1.67 -34.83
N TRP A 21 -8.47 2.56 -35.74
CA TRP A 21 -7.69 2.78 -36.96
C TRP A 21 -6.96 4.11 -37.02
N LEU A 22 -7.57 5.16 -36.45
CA LEU A 22 -7.07 6.52 -36.54
C LEU A 22 -6.26 6.91 -35.31
N LEU A 23 -5.49 7.98 -35.42
CA LEU A 23 -4.78 8.63 -34.35
C LEU A 23 -5.49 9.94 -33.97
N GLN A 24 -5.35 10.37 -32.75
CA GLN A 24 -5.82 11.70 -32.30
C GLN A 24 -5.15 12.80 -33.13
N PRO A 25 -5.82 13.94 -33.36
CA PRO A 25 -5.20 15.08 -34.01
C PRO A 25 -3.88 15.50 -33.35
N GLY A 26 -2.83 15.68 -34.15
CA GLY A 26 -1.50 16.05 -33.67
C GLY A 26 -0.63 14.88 -33.18
N VAL A 27 -1.15 13.66 -33.20
CA VAL A 27 -0.40 12.46 -32.83
C VAL A 27 0.28 11.84 -34.06
N ALA A 28 1.59 11.63 -33.97
CA ALA A 28 2.36 10.79 -34.91
C ALA A 28 2.92 9.59 -34.13
N ALA A 29 2.54 8.38 -34.54
CA ALA A 29 2.94 7.14 -33.87
C ALA A 29 3.89 6.31 -34.72
N HIS A 30 5.00 5.91 -34.11
CA HIS A 30 6.04 5.08 -34.70
C HIS A 30 6.10 3.76 -33.92
N TYR A 31 5.28 2.79 -34.31
CA TYR A 31 5.20 1.50 -33.66
C TYR A 31 6.34 0.57 -34.13
N ALA A 32 6.91 -0.21 -33.22
CA ALA A 32 7.84 -1.27 -33.55
C ALA A 32 7.22 -2.21 -34.62
N ALA A 33 7.91 -2.38 -35.72
CA ALA A 33 7.48 -3.16 -36.85
C ALA A 33 8.16 -4.54 -36.92
N GLU A 34 9.43 -4.60 -36.54
CA GLU A 34 10.23 -5.83 -36.52
C GLU A 34 11.38 -5.75 -35.53
N ALA A 35 11.85 -6.91 -35.05
CA ALA A 35 13.15 -7.06 -34.39
C ALA A 35 14.21 -7.26 -35.49
N TYR A 36 14.80 -6.14 -35.94
CA TYR A 36 15.76 -6.13 -37.06
C TYR A 36 17.05 -6.85 -36.71
N ALA A 37 17.57 -6.63 -35.50
CA ALA A 37 18.73 -7.33 -34.96
C ALA A 37 18.48 -7.73 -33.51
N VAL A 38 18.99 -8.89 -33.14
CA VAL A 38 18.97 -9.40 -31.77
C VAL A 38 20.37 -9.83 -31.40
N GLU A 39 20.93 -9.21 -30.34
CA GLU A 39 22.22 -9.56 -29.80
C GLU A 39 22.04 -10.31 -28.48
N ALA A 40 22.55 -11.55 -28.40
CA ALA A 40 22.52 -12.36 -27.22
C ALA A 40 23.80 -12.19 -26.41
N HIS A 41 23.67 -11.70 -25.17
CA HIS A 41 24.74 -11.62 -24.17
C HIS A 41 24.54 -12.70 -23.11
N ALA A 42 25.49 -12.84 -22.18
CA ALA A 42 25.42 -13.84 -21.13
C ALA A 42 24.22 -13.61 -20.15
N ASP A 43 23.77 -12.37 -19.98
CA ASP A 43 22.77 -11.96 -18.98
C ASP A 43 21.58 -11.20 -19.56
N ARG A 44 21.55 -10.92 -20.86
CA ARG A 44 20.50 -10.12 -21.52
C ARG A 44 20.40 -10.35 -23.02
N LEU A 45 19.25 -9.98 -23.58
CA LEU A 45 19.07 -9.77 -25.00
C LEU A 45 18.99 -8.29 -25.31
N VAL A 46 19.65 -7.83 -26.36
CA VAL A 46 19.53 -6.45 -26.88
C VAL A 46 18.90 -6.53 -28.27
N VAL A 47 17.78 -5.86 -28.46
CA VAL A 47 16.98 -5.91 -29.68
C VAL A 47 16.94 -4.52 -30.30
N LEU A 48 17.35 -4.39 -31.56
CA LEU A 48 17.10 -3.21 -32.38
C LEU A 48 15.73 -3.36 -33.04
N ALA A 49 14.75 -2.64 -32.51
CA ALA A 49 13.39 -2.61 -33.04
C ALA A 49 13.27 -1.41 -34.01
N THR A 50 13.00 -1.71 -35.28
CA THR A 50 12.72 -0.68 -36.30
C THR A 50 11.23 -0.38 -36.36
N THR A 51 10.86 0.88 -36.65
CA THR A 51 9.46 1.31 -36.72
C THR A 51 8.87 1.17 -38.11
N ARG A 52 9.59 0.54 -39.00
CA ARG A 52 9.15 0.09 -40.35
C ARG A 52 9.92 -1.15 -40.75
N PRO A 53 9.40 -1.98 -41.64
CA PRO A 53 10.14 -3.13 -42.18
C PRO A 53 11.36 -2.67 -42.98
N ILE A 54 12.50 -3.33 -42.81
CA ILE A 54 13.76 -3.05 -43.52
C ILE A 54 13.93 -4.10 -44.61
N LYS A 55 13.66 -3.72 -45.86
CA LYS A 55 13.78 -4.59 -47.02
C LYS A 55 15.09 -4.42 -47.78
N HIS A 56 15.71 -3.26 -47.66
CA HIS A 56 17.02 -2.96 -48.25
C HIS A 56 17.76 -1.89 -47.43
N ARG A 57 19.04 -1.69 -47.74
CA ARG A 57 19.90 -0.75 -46.95
C ARG A 57 19.36 0.68 -46.88
N GLY A 58 18.63 1.15 -47.90
CA GLY A 58 18.03 2.48 -47.86
C GLY A 58 16.93 2.65 -46.85
N ASP A 59 16.25 1.56 -46.43
CA ASP A 59 15.20 1.59 -45.43
C ASP A 59 15.75 1.83 -43.98
N THR A 60 17.07 1.71 -43.83
CA THR A 60 17.73 2.04 -42.52
C THR A 60 17.89 3.55 -42.28
N LEU A 61 17.59 4.36 -43.32
CA LEU A 61 17.61 5.82 -43.20
C LEU A 61 16.21 6.35 -42.88
N GLN A 62 16.14 7.42 -42.06
CA GLN A 62 14.91 8.13 -41.70
C GLN A 62 13.89 7.25 -40.95
N GLY A 63 13.60 7.60 -39.76
CA GLY A 63 12.63 6.98 -38.85
C GLY A 63 13.24 6.59 -37.54
N PRO A 64 12.47 6.64 -36.46
CA PRO A 64 12.94 6.23 -35.15
C PRO A 64 13.24 4.73 -35.11
N THR A 65 14.23 4.37 -34.33
CA THR A 65 14.51 3.00 -33.88
C THR A 65 14.46 2.95 -32.38
N LEU A 66 14.07 1.82 -31.82
CA LEU A 66 14.04 1.60 -30.39
C LEU A 66 15.03 0.50 -30.01
N THR A 67 15.90 0.78 -29.05
CA THR A 67 16.75 -0.25 -28.44
C THR A 67 15.99 -0.86 -27.28
N VAL A 68 15.71 -2.16 -27.35
CA VAL A 68 14.98 -2.89 -26.31
C VAL A 68 15.93 -3.87 -25.63
N THR A 69 16.20 -3.65 -24.35
CA THR A 69 17.02 -4.55 -23.53
C THR A 69 16.13 -5.40 -22.66
N LEU A 70 16.24 -6.72 -22.79
CA LEU A 70 15.54 -7.72 -21.96
C LEU A 70 16.54 -8.32 -20.99
N SER A 71 16.20 -8.30 -19.70
CA SER A 71 17.05 -8.81 -18.62
C SER A 71 16.19 -9.34 -17.45
N SER A 72 16.83 -9.87 -16.42
CA SER A 72 16.13 -10.29 -15.21
C SER A 72 16.79 -9.67 -13.96
N PRO A 73 16.06 -8.84 -13.19
CA PRO A 73 16.57 -8.30 -11.93
C PRO A 73 16.33 -9.27 -10.75
N LEU A 74 15.43 -10.24 -10.89
CA LEU A 74 15.06 -11.22 -9.88
C LEU A 74 14.50 -12.47 -10.57
N GLU A 75 14.74 -13.66 -10.05
CA GLU A 75 14.15 -14.89 -10.59
C GLU A 75 12.61 -14.79 -10.63
N GLY A 76 12.03 -15.12 -11.76
CA GLY A 76 10.58 -14.97 -12.00
C GLY A 76 10.15 -13.58 -12.49
N VAL A 77 11.11 -12.71 -12.83
CA VAL A 77 10.87 -11.34 -13.31
C VAL A 77 11.65 -11.09 -14.60
N ILE A 78 10.98 -10.58 -15.61
CA ILE A 78 11.61 -10.06 -16.85
C ILE A 78 11.50 -8.54 -16.86
N ARG A 79 12.63 -7.86 -16.98
CA ARG A 79 12.71 -6.41 -17.18
C ARG A 79 12.85 -6.10 -18.67
N VAL A 80 12.07 -5.14 -19.11
CA VAL A 80 12.09 -4.57 -20.47
C VAL A 80 12.48 -3.10 -20.34
N SER A 81 13.63 -2.73 -20.90
CA SER A 81 14.08 -1.35 -20.95
C SER A 81 14.12 -0.89 -22.40
N VAL A 82 13.44 0.19 -22.71
CA VAL A 82 13.26 0.73 -24.07
C VAL A 82 13.87 2.11 -24.14
N GLU A 83 14.70 2.36 -25.14
CA GLU A 83 15.34 3.66 -25.39
C GLU A 83 15.21 4.07 -26.85
N HIS A 84 14.83 5.34 -27.07
CA HIS A 84 14.91 6.00 -28.38
C HIS A 84 16.21 6.78 -28.51
N TYR A 85 16.45 7.81 -27.69
CA TYR A 85 17.70 8.58 -27.63
C TYR A 85 18.43 8.33 -26.32
N SER A 86 19.64 7.78 -26.38
CA SER A 86 20.45 7.45 -25.19
C SER A 86 21.33 8.59 -24.67
N ALA A 87 21.69 9.56 -25.51
CA ALA A 87 22.71 10.56 -25.16
C ALA A 87 22.16 11.93 -24.69
N SER A 88 20.88 12.18 -24.85
CA SER A 88 20.25 13.50 -24.62
C SER A 88 19.42 13.61 -23.35
N GLN A 89 19.45 12.58 -22.50
CA GLN A 89 18.63 12.53 -21.30
C GLN A 89 19.48 12.80 -20.05
N PRO A 90 18.99 13.61 -19.08
CA PRO A 90 19.58 13.63 -17.75
C PRO A 90 19.46 12.22 -17.12
N PRO A 91 20.30 11.90 -16.12
CA PRO A 91 20.16 10.66 -15.36
C PRO A 91 18.72 10.51 -14.86
N ARG A 92 18.10 9.38 -15.19
CA ARG A 92 16.69 9.12 -14.82
C ARG A 92 16.59 8.59 -13.40
N LEU A 93 15.55 9.00 -12.72
CA LEU A 93 15.16 8.43 -11.45
C LEU A 93 14.26 7.21 -11.69
N HIS A 94 14.51 6.17 -10.92
CA HIS A 94 13.74 4.94 -10.95
C HIS A 94 13.21 4.61 -9.57
N ILE A 95 12.20 3.74 -9.52
CA ILE A 95 11.74 3.15 -8.27
C ILE A 95 12.90 2.37 -7.63
N PRO A 96 13.17 2.54 -6.32
CA PRO A 96 14.19 1.74 -5.65
C PRO A 96 13.86 0.25 -5.68
N MET A 97 14.57 -0.52 -6.48
CA MET A 97 14.48 -1.99 -6.52
C MET A 97 15.58 -2.58 -5.63
N VAL A 98 15.38 -2.49 -4.31
CA VAL A 98 16.38 -2.86 -3.30
C VAL A 98 16.74 -4.34 -3.27
N GLY A 99 15.87 -5.21 -3.81
CA GLY A 99 16.10 -6.63 -3.95
C GLY A 99 16.60 -7.06 -5.34
N ALA A 100 16.87 -6.08 -6.23
CA ALA A 100 17.40 -6.41 -7.55
C ALA A 100 18.81 -7.01 -7.48
N GLY A 101 19.02 -8.03 -8.28
CA GLY A 101 20.28 -8.73 -8.39
C GLY A 101 20.57 -9.15 -9.83
N ARG A 102 21.40 -10.17 -9.98
CA ARG A 102 21.72 -10.80 -11.28
C ARG A 102 21.47 -12.31 -11.17
N PRO A 103 20.21 -12.75 -11.23
CA PRO A 103 19.92 -14.18 -11.21
C PRO A 103 20.49 -14.86 -12.46
N ALA A 104 20.73 -16.15 -12.39
CA ALA A 104 21.08 -16.93 -13.57
C ALA A 104 19.93 -16.92 -14.57
N VAL A 105 20.22 -16.61 -15.82
CA VAL A 105 19.27 -16.65 -16.92
C VAL A 105 19.71 -17.67 -17.97
N GLN A 106 18.75 -18.21 -18.70
CA GLN A 106 19.01 -19.04 -19.88
C GLN A 106 18.64 -18.23 -21.12
N ILE A 107 19.57 -18.16 -22.05
CA ILE A 107 19.37 -17.47 -23.32
C ILE A 107 19.54 -18.48 -24.46
N VAL A 108 18.53 -18.54 -25.31
CA VAL A 108 18.54 -19.35 -26.53
C VAL A 108 18.37 -18.41 -27.71
N ASP A 109 19.38 -18.34 -28.58
CA ASP A 109 19.38 -17.52 -29.77
C ASP A 109 19.19 -18.40 -31.01
N GLY A 110 17.92 -18.63 -31.37
CA GLY A 110 17.53 -19.39 -32.56
C GLY A 110 17.45 -18.54 -33.83
N GLU A 111 17.23 -19.16 -34.97
CA GLU A 111 17.16 -18.51 -36.27
C GLU A 111 15.97 -17.55 -36.39
N THR A 112 14.78 -17.95 -35.93
CA THR A 112 13.53 -17.19 -36.06
C THR A 112 13.06 -16.56 -34.76
N GLN A 113 13.64 -16.94 -33.63
CA GLN A 113 13.27 -16.51 -32.31
C GLN A 113 14.47 -16.52 -31.36
N ALA A 114 14.56 -15.52 -30.50
CA ALA A 114 15.43 -15.54 -29.32
C ALA A 114 14.58 -15.57 -28.05
N THR A 115 15.04 -16.33 -27.05
CA THR A 115 14.33 -16.48 -25.77
C THR A 115 15.26 -16.19 -24.59
N LEU A 116 14.80 -15.41 -23.64
CA LEU A 116 15.43 -15.23 -22.33
C LEU A 116 14.51 -15.81 -21.25
N SER A 117 15.04 -16.70 -20.40
CA SER A 117 14.31 -17.34 -19.31
C SER A 117 14.96 -17.07 -17.96
N SER A 118 14.15 -16.81 -16.91
CA SER A 118 14.57 -16.62 -15.53
C SER A 118 13.60 -17.38 -14.59
N GLY A 119 14.04 -18.51 -14.06
CA GLY A 119 13.14 -19.43 -13.39
C GLY A 119 12.03 -19.92 -14.32
N ALA A 120 10.76 -19.79 -13.91
CA ALA A 120 9.61 -20.25 -14.68
C ALA A 120 9.15 -19.26 -15.77
N ILE A 121 9.57 -17.97 -15.71
CA ILE A 121 9.19 -16.98 -16.71
C ILE A 121 10.17 -16.96 -17.86
N SER A 122 9.65 -16.75 -19.07
CA SER A 122 10.44 -16.48 -20.27
C SER A 122 9.83 -15.35 -21.11
N VAL A 123 10.67 -14.70 -21.90
CA VAL A 123 10.25 -13.80 -22.97
C VAL A 123 10.81 -14.29 -24.30
N ASP A 124 9.92 -14.45 -25.26
CA ASP A 124 10.27 -14.82 -26.63
C ASP A 124 10.27 -13.55 -27.50
N VAL A 125 11.35 -13.31 -28.21
CA VAL A 125 11.50 -12.25 -29.21
C VAL A 125 11.40 -12.90 -30.59
N LYS A 126 10.37 -12.56 -31.37
CA LYS A 126 10.28 -12.97 -32.76
C LYS A 126 11.28 -12.17 -33.58
N LYS A 127 12.15 -12.83 -34.34
CA LYS A 127 13.09 -12.19 -35.28
C LYS A 127 12.46 -11.91 -36.60
N GLY A 128 12.86 -10.80 -37.23
CA GLY A 128 12.37 -10.40 -38.55
C GLY A 128 10.99 -9.76 -38.53
N GLU A 129 10.24 -9.87 -39.63
CA GLU A 129 8.99 -9.15 -39.85
C GLU A 129 7.90 -9.45 -38.81
N GLY A 130 7.30 -8.39 -38.31
CA GLY A 130 6.24 -8.42 -37.33
C GLY A 130 6.76 -8.42 -35.88
N TRP A 131 6.70 -7.25 -35.25
CA TRP A 131 7.07 -7.10 -33.82
C TRP A 131 6.29 -8.04 -32.91
N SER A 132 6.98 -8.76 -32.03
CA SER A 132 6.35 -9.57 -31.00
C SER A 132 7.30 -9.91 -29.85
N LEU A 133 6.91 -9.53 -28.62
CA LEU A 133 7.41 -10.06 -27.36
C LEU A 133 6.32 -10.92 -26.72
N ILE A 134 6.61 -12.18 -26.38
CA ILE A 134 5.65 -13.08 -25.76
C ILE A 134 6.18 -13.49 -24.40
N PHE A 135 5.48 -13.10 -23.34
CA PHE A 135 5.81 -13.50 -21.96
C PHE A 135 5.08 -14.78 -21.59
N ARG A 136 5.83 -15.76 -21.05
CA ARG A 136 5.29 -17.08 -20.69
C ARG A 136 5.71 -17.50 -19.28
N GLU A 137 4.90 -18.33 -18.66
CA GLU A 137 5.24 -19.07 -17.46
C GLU A 137 4.95 -20.55 -17.70
N GLY A 138 5.99 -21.41 -17.62
CA GLY A 138 5.85 -22.86 -17.84
C GLY A 138 5.15 -23.21 -19.16
N GLY A 139 5.38 -22.44 -20.23
CA GLY A 139 4.75 -22.62 -21.54
C GLY A 139 3.39 -21.90 -21.73
N ARG A 140 2.71 -21.51 -20.64
CA ARG A 140 1.48 -20.72 -20.69
C ARG A 140 1.78 -19.27 -21.05
N VAL A 141 1.11 -18.71 -22.06
CA VAL A 141 1.22 -17.29 -22.39
C VAL A 141 0.55 -16.46 -21.28
N LEU A 142 1.32 -15.53 -20.71
CA LEU A 142 0.83 -14.54 -19.75
C LEU A 142 0.26 -13.33 -20.50
N THR A 143 1.10 -12.68 -21.28
CA THR A 143 0.74 -11.50 -22.06
C THR A 143 1.71 -11.34 -23.25
N LYS A 144 1.43 -10.37 -24.12
CA LYS A 144 2.25 -10.06 -25.30
C LYS A 144 2.30 -8.55 -25.54
N SER A 145 3.46 -8.09 -26.04
CA SER A 145 3.57 -6.83 -26.78
C SER A 145 3.70 -7.20 -28.26
N ASP A 146 2.67 -6.94 -29.03
CA ASP A 146 2.63 -7.31 -30.45
C ASP A 146 2.20 -6.12 -31.34
N TRP A 147 1.51 -6.37 -32.45
CA TRP A 147 1.12 -5.34 -33.41
C TRP A 147 0.59 -4.04 -32.77
N ARG A 148 1.26 -2.90 -33.05
CA ARG A 148 1.03 -1.59 -32.44
C ARG A 148 1.14 -1.60 -30.90
N GLY A 149 1.91 -2.50 -30.34
CA GLY A 149 2.19 -2.55 -28.89
C GLY A 149 3.22 -1.50 -28.50
N LEU A 150 4.49 -1.83 -28.66
CA LEU A 150 5.60 -0.92 -28.40
C LEU A 150 5.65 0.21 -29.42
N GLY A 151 5.80 1.47 -28.96
CA GLY A 151 5.87 2.62 -29.85
C GLY A 151 6.52 3.86 -29.25
N TYR A 152 7.05 4.68 -30.17
CA TYR A 152 7.47 6.04 -29.92
C TYR A 152 6.40 6.98 -30.50
N ILE A 153 5.85 7.85 -29.66
CA ILE A 153 4.73 8.70 -29.98
C ILE A 153 5.14 10.17 -29.87
N GLN A 154 4.90 10.95 -30.91
CA GLN A 154 5.02 12.38 -30.88
C GLN A 154 3.64 13.00 -30.90
N TRP A 155 3.34 13.85 -29.94
CA TRP A 155 2.06 14.52 -29.80
C TRP A 155 2.26 16.05 -29.80
N ALA A 156 1.83 16.69 -30.87
CA ALA A 156 1.77 18.14 -30.93
C ALA A 156 0.54 18.63 -30.13
N GLY A 157 0.79 19.15 -28.94
CA GLY A 157 -0.26 19.69 -28.10
C GLY A 157 -0.93 20.95 -28.70
N LYS A 158 -2.12 21.31 -28.22
CA LYS A 158 -2.83 22.55 -28.61
C LYS A 158 -2.03 23.82 -28.27
N ASP A 159 -1.06 23.71 -27.40
CA ASP A 159 -0.09 24.75 -27.00
C ASP A 159 1.07 24.93 -28.00
N GLY A 160 1.10 24.14 -29.07
CA GLY A 160 2.15 24.13 -30.09
C GLY A 160 3.44 23.44 -29.63
N ILE A 161 3.48 22.82 -28.46
CA ILE A 161 4.61 22.08 -27.94
C ILE A 161 4.48 20.60 -28.35
N THR A 162 5.48 20.02 -28.99
CA THR A 162 5.53 18.59 -29.25
C THR A 162 6.12 17.88 -28.03
N ARG A 163 5.35 16.93 -27.50
CA ARG A 163 5.76 16.04 -26.43
C ARG A 163 6.02 14.65 -26.98
N ASN A 164 7.12 14.05 -26.58
CA ASN A 164 7.48 12.70 -26.98
C ASN A 164 7.06 11.73 -25.88
N HIS A 165 6.57 10.56 -26.25
CA HIS A 165 6.21 9.50 -25.31
C HIS A 165 6.77 8.17 -25.80
N VAL A 166 7.16 7.32 -24.87
CA VAL A 166 7.34 5.90 -25.13
C VAL A 166 6.22 5.15 -24.44
N HIS A 167 5.58 4.25 -25.16
CA HIS A 167 4.49 3.43 -24.62
C HIS A 167 4.65 1.95 -24.99
N ASP A 168 4.02 1.09 -24.24
CA ASP A 168 3.73 -0.28 -24.66
C ASP A 168 2.28 -0.65 -24.34
N GLN A 169 1.77 -1.65 -25.04
CA GLN A 169 0.44 -2.21 -24.84
C GLN A 169 0.56 -3.71 -24.67
N LEU A 170 0.23 -4.20 -23.47
CA LEU A 170 0.23 -5.62 -23.18
C LEU A 170 -1.17 -6.21 -23.30
N THR A 171 -1.27 -7.37 -23.96
CA THR A 171 -2.56 -8.01 -24.28
C THR A 171 -3.23 -8.57 -23.02
N LEU A 172 -4.55 -8.46 -22.96
CA LEU A 172 -5.42 -9.12 -21.99
C LEU A 172 -6.14 -10.30 -22.62
N ALA A 173 -6.21 -11.40 -21.91
CA ALA A 173 -7.00 -12.57 -22.32
C ALA A 173 -8.49 -12.37 -22.02
N VAL A 174 -9.34 -13.25 -22.55
CA VAL A 174 -10.78 -13.25 -22.24
C VAL A 174 -11.00 -13.49 -20.74
N GLY A 175 -11.79 -12.62 -20.10
CA GLY A 175 -12.09 -12.69 -18.66
C GLY A 175 -10.93 -12.26 -17.76
N GLU A 176 -9.90 -11.64 -18.31
CA GLU A 176 -8.79 -11.11 -17.54
C GLU A 176 -9.11 -9.76 -16.92
N ASN A 177 -8.99 -9.67 -15.61
CA ASN A 177 -9.20 -8.48 -14.81
C ASN A 177 -7.87 -7.91 -14.32
N VAL A 178 -7.82 -6.58 -14.22
CA VAL A 178 -6.67 -5.79 -13.79
C VAL A 178 -7.00 -5.10 -12.46
N TYR A 179 -6.04 -5.10 -11.52
CA TYR A 179 -6.18 -4.56 -10.17
C TYR A 179 -4.94 -3.75 -9.79
N GLY A 180 -5.01 -2.99 -8.68
CA GLY A 180 -3.86 -2.26 -8.14
C GLY A 180 -3.77 -0.82 -8.65
N LEU A 181 -2.59 -0.39 -9.12
CA LEU A 181 -2.23 0.97 -9.50
C LEU A 181 -2.20 1.97 -8.32
N GLY A 182 -1.87 1.46 -7.12
CA GLY A 182 -1.81 2.22 -5.88
C GLY A 182 -3.12 2.21 -5.10
N GLU A 183 -3.30 3.16 -4.19
CA GLU A 183 -4.51 3.32 -3.39
C GLU A 183 -5.60 3.98 -4.23
N ARG A 184 -6.49 3.17 -4.81
CA ARG A 184 -7.53 3.64 -5.72
C ARG A 184 -8.92 3.46 -5.14
N PHE A 185 -9.63 4.56 -4.96
CA PHE A 185 -10.99 4.60 -4.41
C PHE A 185 -12.07 4.32 -5.47
N THR A 186 -11.71 4.41 -6.76
CA THR A 186 -12.51 4.03 -7.93
C THR A 186 -12.80 2.51 -7.96
N PRO A 187 -13.67 2.00 -8.85
CA PRO A 187 -14.01 0.58 -8.88
C PRO A 187 -12.81 -0.36 -8.81
N TRP A 188 -12.97 -1.47 -8.09
CA TRP A 188 -11.94 -2.46 -7.79
C TRP A 188 -11.25 -3.01 -9.04
N VAL A 189 -12.02 -3.49 -10.01
CA VAL A 189 -11.54 -3.92 -11.33
C VAL A 189 -11.26 -2.68 -12.16
N LYS A 190 -10.05 -2.57 -12.69
CA LYS A 190 -9.58 -1.38 -13.42
C LYS A 190 -9.92 -1.40 -14.93
N ASN A 191 -10.40 -2.51 -15.47
CA ASN A 191 -10.80 -2.59 -16.87
C ASN A 191 -11.81 -1.50 -17.23
N GLY A 192 -11.54 -0.77 -18.29
CA GLY A 192 -12.33 0.40 -18.73
C GLY A 192 -11.92 1.73 -18.10
N GLN A 193 -10.91 1.75 -17.22
CA GLN A 193 -10.46 2.97 -16.55
C GLN A 193 -9.18 3.54 -17.18
N VAL A 194 -9.03 4.86 -17.10
CA VAL A 194 -7.77 5.59 -17.30
C VAL A 194 -7.25 5.97 -15.92
N VAL A 195 -5.99 5.70 -15.65
CA VAL A 195 -5.36 5.97 -14.35
C VAL A 195 -4.06 6.74 -14.55
N GLU A 196 -4.04 8.00 -14.10
CA GLU A 196 -2.81 8.78 -14.03
C GLU A 196 -2.08 8.46 -12.72
N ASN A 197 -0.89 7.87 -12.84
CA ASN A 197 -0.08 7.46 -11.69
C ASN A 197 0.86 8.59 -11.28
N THR A 198 0.30 9.61 -10.61
CA THR A 198 1.01 10.76 -10.04
C THR A 198 0.36 11.18 -8.73
N ASN A 199 1.17 11.46 -7.70
CA ASN A 199 0.67 11.79 -6.37
C ASN A 199 -0.06 13.13 -6.38
N LYS A 200 -1.31 13.14 -5.87
CA LYS A 200 -2.14 14.34 -5.75
C LYS A 200 -2.95 14.30 -4.46
N ASP A 201 -3.28 15.47 -3.96
CA ASP A 201 -4.14 15.65 -2.79
C ASP A 201 -5.61 15.61 -3.18
N GLY A 202 -6.14 14.40 -3.35
CA GLY A 202 -7.49 14.15 -3.85
C GLY A 202 -8.52 13.73 -2.82
N GLY A 203 -8.11 13.38 -1.60
CA GLY A 203 -9.00 12.71 -0.64
C GLY A 203 -9.42 11.33 -1.12
N THR A 204 -10.46 10.75 -0.50
CA THR A 204 -10.97 9.42 -0.86
C THR A 204 -12.15 9.44 -1.84
N ALA A 205 -12.70 10.62 -2.15
CA ALA A 205 -13.94 10.76 -2.92
C ALA A 205 -13.72 10.96 -4.44
N CYS A 206 -12.50 10.73 -4.95
CA CYS A 206 -12.16 10.96 -6.35
C CYS A 206 -11.12 9.96 -6.87
N GLU A 207 -10.76 10.08 -8.15
CA GLU A 207 -9.75 9.24 -8.80
C GLU A 207 -8.31 9.54 -8.37
N GLN A 208 -8.06 10.74 -7.83
CA GLN A 208 -6.73 11.15 -7.38
C GLN A 208 -6.35 10.42 -6.10
N ALA A 209 -5.05 10.19 -5.92
CA ALA A 209 -4.54 9.48 -4.75
C ALA A 209 -3.20 10.05 -4.28
N TYR A 210 -2.96 9.94 -2.98
CA TYR A 210 -1.67 10.29 -2.36
C TYR A 210 -0.62 9.20 -2.49
N LYS A 211 -1.04 7.96 -2.80
CA LYS A 211 -0.19 6.77 -2.85
C LYS A 211 -0.37 6.09 -4.19
N ASN A 212 0.45 6.51 -5.13
CA ASN A 212 0.49 5.93 -6.45
C ASN A 212 1.55 4.83 -6.50
N VAL A 213 1.22 3.72 -7.13
CA VAL A 213 2.14 2.61 -7.39
C VAL A 213 1.92 2.20 -8.83
N PRO A 214 2.87 2.40 -9.74
CA PRO A 214 2.72 2.06 -11.15
C PRO A 214 2.86 0.54 -11.37
N PHE A 215 2.07 -0.22 -10.61
CA PHE A 215 2.01 -1.67 -10.64
C PHE A 215 0.56 -2.13 -10.76
N TYR A 216 0.29 -2.98 -11.74
CA TYR A 216 -0.96 -3.71 -11.81
C TYR A 216 -0.77 -5.21 -11.65
N LEU A 217 -1.78 -5.84 -11.04
CA LEU A 217 -1.91 -7.27 -10.82
C LEU A 217 -3.04 -7.80 -11.70
N THR A 218 -2.95 -9.05 -12.15
CA THR A 218 -4.05 -9.72 -12.88
C THR A 218 -4.54 -10.98 -12.16
N ASN A 219 -5.77 -11.39 -12.46
CA ASN A 219 -6.30 -12.69 -12.00
C ASN A 219 -5.66 -13.88 -12.71
N ARG A 220 -4.72 -13.67 -13.62
CA ARG A 220 -4.03 -14.74 -14.38
C ARG A 220 -2.64 -15.07 -13.84
N GLY A 221 -2.26 -14.54 -12.69
CA GLY A 221 -1.00 -14.86 -12.03
C GLY A 221 0.21 -14.17 -12.64
N TYR A 222 0.07 -12.91 -13.06
CA TYR A 222 1.18 -12.02 -13.32
C TYR A 222 0.81 -10.58 -12.96
N GLY A 223 1.82 -9.76 -12.83
CA GLY A 223 1.69 -8.32 -12.69
C GLY A 223 2.76 -7.58 -13.47
N VAL A 224 2.58 -6.29 -13.66
CA VAL A 224 3.52 -5.42 -14.36
C VAL A 224 3.83 -4.21 -13.51
N LEU A 225 5.11 -3.99 -13.21
CA LEU A 225 5.62 -2.80 -12.55
C LEU A 225 6.28 -1.92 -13.63
N VAL A 226 5.76 -0.73 -13.85
CA VAL A 226 6.43 0.29 -14.67
C VAL A 226 7.43 1.02 -13.78
N ASN A 227 8.73 0.82 -14.03
CA ASN A 227 9.83 1.26 -13.16
C ASN A 227 10.21 2.72 -13.41
N GLU A 228 9.25 3.61 -13.28
CA GLU A 228 9.38 5.03 -13.53
C GLU A 228 9.08 5.85 -12.30
N ALA A 229 9.88 6.88 -12.04
CA ALA A 229 9.66 7.81 -10.94
C ALA A 229 8.63 8.88 -11.29
N GLY A 230 8.64 9.35 -12.54
CA GLY A 230 7.72 10.36 -13.06
C GLY A 230 6.30 9.83 -13.30
N PRO A 231 5.41 10.69 -13.79
CA PRO A 231 4.04 10.31 -14.11
C PRO A 231 3.97 9.21 -15.16
N VAL A 232 3.12 8.20 -14.91
CA VAL A 232 2.80 7.13 -15.85
C VAL A 232 1.28 7.10 -16.05
N SER A 233 0.84 7.13 -17.30
CA SER A 233 -0.55 6.97 -17.66
C SER A 233 -0.85 5.51 -17.99
N PHE A 234 -1.97 5.01 -17.48
CA PHE A 234 -2.48 3.66 -17.76
C PHE A 234 -3.87 3.75 -18.37
N GLU A 235 -4.02 3.27 -19.60
CA GLU A 235 -5.29 3.06 -20.29
C GLU A 235 -5.63 1.56 -20.21
N VAL A 236 -6.41 1.18 -19.17
CA VAL A 236 -6.72 -0.23 -18.88
C VAL A 236 -7.97 -0.66 -19.63
N GLY A 237 -7.79 -1.20 -20.82
CA GLY A 237 -8.92 -1.60 -21.68
C GLY A 237 -9.82 -0.43 -22.12
N SER A 238 -9.38 0.80 -21.95
CA SER A 238 -10.14 2.01 -22.30
C SER A 238 -9.80 2.51 -23.70
N GLU A 239 -8.54 2.42 -24.13
CA GLU A 239 -8.15 2.77 -25.50
C GLU A 239 -8.27 1.56 -26.45
N LYS A 240 -7.81 0.39 -26.01
CA LYS A 240 -8.06 -0.90 -26.66
C LYS A 240 -8.55 -1.90 -25.63
N VAL A 241 -9.76 -2.40 -25.80
CA VAL A 241 -10.48 -3.22 -24.80
C VAL A 241 -9.69 -4.45 -24.33
N ALA A 242 -8.91 -5.07 -25.22
CA ALA A 242 -8.11 -6.26 -24.91
C ALA A 242 -6.65 -5.94 -24.56
N ARG A 243 -6.36 -4.74 -24.06
CA ARG A 243 -4.98 -4.33 -23.73
C ARG A 243 -4.92 -3.42 -22.51
N VAL A 244 -3.79 -3.48 -21.81
CA VAL A 244 -3.34 -2.44 -20.91
C VAL A 244 -2.25 -1.65 -21.62
N GLN A 245 -2.54 -0.39 -21.95
CA GLN A 245 -1.55 0.56 -22.43
C GLN A 245 -0.96 1.29 -21.23
N PHE A 246 0.35 1.48 -21.22
CA PHE A 246 1.03 2.38 -20.30
C PHE A 246 2.05 3.22 -21.05
N SER A 247 2.14 4.49 -20.67
CA SER A 247 2.98 5.46 -21.35
C SER A 247 3.59 6.47 -20.39
N ARG A 248 4.77 6.95 -20.75
CA ARG A 248 5.39 8.09 -20.10
C ARG A 248 5.89 9.12 -21.12
N GLU A 249 5.96 10.37 -20.70
CA GLU A 249 6.61 11.42 -21.49
C GLU A 249 8.13 11.27 -21.42
N GLY A 250 8.81 11.37 -22.56
CA GLY A 250 10.25 11.25 -22.71
C GLY A 250 10.66 10.27 -23.82
N GLU A 251 11.93 9.84 -23.77
CA GLU A 251 12.60 9.08 -24.82
C GLU A 251 12.83 7.60 -24.43
N SER A 252 12.28 7.15 -23.32
CA SER A 252 12.51 5.79 -22.81
C SER A 252 11.39 5.31 -21.91
N LEU A 253 11.29 3.99 -21.73
CA LEU A 253 10.32 3.33 -20.86
C LEU A 253 10.97 2.10 -20.24
N ASP A 254 10.75 1.89 -18.94
CA ASP A 254 11.28 0.73 -18.23
C ASP A 254 10.14 0.03 -17.45
N TYR A 255 10.01 -1.28 -17.61
CA TYR A 255 9.01 -2.04 -16.87
C TYR A 255 9.44 -3.48 -16.59
N CYS A 256 8.83 -4.10 -15.59
CA CYS A 256 9.04 -5.49 -15.20
C CYS A 256 7.74 -6.29 -15.33
N VAL A 257 7.79 -7.42 -16.03
CA VAL A 257 6.73 -8.45 -15.99
C VAL A 257 7.08 -9.46 -14.91
N ILE A 258 6.21 -9.59 -13.90
CA ILE A 258 6.40 -10.42 -12.72
C ILE A 258 5.43 -11.58 -12.80
N ALA A 259 5.92 -12.82 -12.94
CA ALA A 259 5.08 -14.01 -12.99
C ALA A 259 4.90 -14.66 -11.61
N GLY A 260 3.83 -15.43 -11.46
CA GLY A 260 3.59 -16.27 -10.29
C GLY A 260 2.40 -17.20 -10.51
N PRO A 261 2.35 -18.37 -9.85
CA PRO A 261 1.25 -19.32 -10.01
C PRO A 261 -0.11 -18.76 -9.51
N ASN A 262 -0.07 -17.69 -8.72
CA ASN A 262 -1.26 -17.01 -8.17
C ASN A 262 -0.91 -15.56 -7.77
N PRO A 263 -1.91 -14.72 -7.45
CA PRO A 263 -1.70 -13.32 -7.03
C PRO A 263 -0.76 -13.15 -5.82
N LYS A 264 -0.80 -14.04 -4.83
CA LYS A 264 0.13 -14.00 -3.68
C LYS A 264 1.58 -14.10 -4.13
N ALA A 265 1.91 -15.05 -4.99
CA ALA A 265 3.27 -15.26 -5.47
C ALA A 265 3.78 -14.06 -6.29
N VAL A 266 2.90 -13.39 -7.03
CA VAL A 266 3.24 -12.16 -7.74
C VAL A 266 3.58 -11.04 -6.75
N VAL A 267 2.77 -10.83 -5.72
CA VAL A 267 3.02 -9.83 -4.67
C VAL A 267 4.29 -10.16 -3.86
N GLN A 268 4.55 -11.44 -3.59
CA GLN A 268 5.79 -11.89 -2.94
C GLN A 268 7.04 -11.50 -3.76
N ARG A 269 7.00 -11.67 -5.09
CA ARG A 269 8.10 -11.28 -5.98
C ARG A 269 8.20 -9.76 -6.13
N LEU A 270 7.07 -9.07 -6.25
CA LEU A 270 7.05 -7.60 -6.27
C LEU A 270 7.75 -7.04 -5.03
N THR A 271 7.38 -7.50 -3.84
CA THR A 271 7.96 -7.02 -2.59
C THR A 271 9.38 -7.53 -2.35
N ALA A 272 9.74 -8.70 -2.85
CA ALA A 272 11.14 -9.14 -2.88
C ALA A 272 12.01 -8.20 -3.74
N LEU A 273 11.47 -7.67 -4.85
CA LEU A 273 12.16 -6.74 -5.73
C LEU A 273 12.21 -5.32 -5.14
N THR A 274 11.07 -4.78 -4.66
CA THR A 274 10.92 -3.39 -4.23
C THR A 274 11.13 -3.17 -2.72
N GLY A 275 11.30 -4.25 -1.96
CA GLY A 275 11.49 -4.26 -0.50
C GLY A 275 10.22 -4.65 0.25
N ARG A 276 10.40 -5.33 1.38
CA ARG A 276 9.33 -5.74 2.29
C ARG A 276 9.18 -4.78 3.45
N ALA A 277 7.98 -4.73 4.02
CA ALA A 277 7.74 -3.97 5.23
C ALA A 277 8.45 -4.62 6.43
N PRO A 278 9.11 -3.87 7.31
CA PRO A 278 9.49 -4.37 8.62
C PRO A 278 8.26 -4.63 9.48
N LEU A 279 8.42 -5.42 10.55
CA LEU A 279 7.34 -5.72 11.48
C LEU A 279 7.03 -4.49 12.34
N PRO A 280 5.80 -3.94 12.32
CA PRO A 280 5.42 -2.90 13.25
C PRO A 280 5.42 -3.40 14.70
N PRO A 281 5.74 -2.57 15.69
CA PRO A 281 5.68 -2.96 17.08
C PRO A 281 4.27 -3.37 17.50
N ALA A 282 4.16 -4.38 18.37
CA ALA A 282 2.87 -4.95 18.76
C ALA A 282 1.89 -3.93 19.39
N TRP A 283 2.40 -2.94 20.14
CA TRP A 283 1.58 -1.87 20.71
C TRP A 283 0.85 -1.03 19.63
N SER A 284 1.40 -0.94 18.42
CA SER A 284 0.82 -0.13 17.35
C SER A 284 -0.49 -0.71 16.78
N PHE A 285 -0.73 -1.99 16.97
CA PHE A 285 -1.98 -2.66 16.57
C PHE A 285 -3.16 -2.34 17.49
N GLY A 286 -2.91 -1.77 18.66
CA GLY A 286 -3.95 -1.28 19.55
C GLY A 286 -4.67 -0.05 19.03
N LEU A 287 -5.60 0.47 19.82
CA LEU A 287 -6.39 1.64 19.44
C LEU A 287 -5.55 2.93 19.59
N TRP A 288 -5.60 3.78 18.55
CA TRP A 288 -5.06 5.13 18.52
C TRP A 288 -6.20 6.15 18.69
N LEU A 289 -6.02 7.09 19.60
CA LEU A 289 -6.88 8.27 19.74
C LEU A 289 -6.08 9.52 19.37
N THR A 290 -6.71 10.44 18.65
CA THR A 290 -6.08 11.70 18.25
C THR A 290 -6.83 12.91 18.81
N THR A 291 -6.14 14.04 18.86
CA THR A 291 -6.76 15.35 19.12
C THR A 291 -7.69 15.81 18.00
N SER A 292 -7.74 15.06 16.88
CA SER A 292 -8.31 15.50 15.61
C SER A 292 -7.58 16.72 15.02
N PHE A 293 -7.94 17.14 13.78
CA PHE A 293 -7.12 18.12 13.04
C PHE A 293 -7.34 19.56 13.53
N THR A 294 -8.57 20.09 13.42
CA THR A 294 -8.84 21.51 13.68
C THR A 294 -9.57 21.79 14.99
N THR A 295 -9.56 20.84 15.91
CA THR A 295 -10.13 21.03 17.24
C THR A 295 -9.23 21.90 18.12
N GLN A 296 -9.81 22.57 19.11
CA GLN A 296 -9.06 23.27 20.13
C GLN A 296 -8.65 22.27 21.23
N TYR A 297 -7.37 22.22 21.58
CA TYR A 297 -6.88 21.35 22.63
C TYR A 297 -5.62 21.90 23.31
N ASP A 298 -5.46 21.49 24.55
CA ASP A 298 -4.34 21.73 25.43
C ASP A 298 -4.06 20.47 26.24
N GLU A 299 -3.10 20.53 27.16
CA GLU A 299 -2.80 19.41 28.05
C GLU A 299 -4.02 18.94 28.85
N ALA A 300 -4.84 19.88 29.35
CA ALA A 300 -6.01 19.55 30.15
C ALA A 300 -7.06 18.80 29.33
N THR A 301 -7.32 19.27 28.11
CA THR A 301 -8.26 18.64 27.17
C THR A 301 -7.78 17.23 26.77
N ALA A 302 -6.51 17.08 26.41
CA ALA A 302 -5.94 15.79 26.03
C ALA A 302 -6.02 14.80 27.20
N THR A 303 -5.64 15.23 28.40
CA THR A 303 -5.70 14.41 29.62
C THR A 303 -7.14 14.00 29.95
N HIS A 304 -8.11 14.92 29.82
CA HIS A 304 -9.52 14.62 30.04
C HIS A 304 -10.02 13.48 29.13
N PHE A 305 -9.72 13.52 27.82
CA PHE A 305 -10.13 12.45 26.91
C PHE A 305 -9.47 11.12 27.24
N ILE A 306 -8.20 11.11 27.60
CA ILE A 306 -7.48 9.90 28.00
C ILE A 306 -8.10 9.32 29.29
N ASP A 307 -8.39 10.15 30.28
CA ASP A 307 -8.98 9.71 31.55
C ASP A 307 -10.42 9.21 31.37
N GLU A 308 -11.21 9.83 30.47
CA GLU A 308 -12.54 9.34 30.11
C GLU A 308 -12.50 8.00 29.39
N MET A 309 -11.52 7.75 28.50
CA MET A 309 -11.30 6.42 27.91
C MET A 309 -11.11 5.37 29.01
N ALA A 310 -10.20 5.64 29.95
CA ALA A 310 -9.91 4.74 31.06
C ALA A 310 -11.13 4.53 31.99
N ARG A 311 -11.85 5.62 32.35
CA ARG A 311 -13.04 5.55 33.20
C ARG A 311 -14.15 4.72 32.58
N ARG A 312 -14.26 4.70 31.26
CA ARG A 312 -15.24 3.95 30.48
C ARG A 312 -14.75 2.55 30.08
N GLU A 313 -13.59 2.14 30.59
CA GLU A 313 -12.97 0.85 30.25
C GLU A 313 -12.79 0.64 28.74
N LEU A 314 -12.35 1.69 28.05
CA LEU A 314 -12.03 1.68 26.63
C LEU A 314 -10.51 1.56 26.47
N PRO A 315 -9.97 0.39 26.07
CA PRO A 315 -8.53 0.21 25.97
C PRO A 315 -7.91 1.17 24.95
N LEU A 316 -6.87 1.88 25.32
CA LEU A 316 -6.15 2.84 24.50
C LEU A 316 -4.66 2.55 24.55
N SER A 317 -4.01 2.48 23.38
CA SER A 317 -2.57 2.18 23.28
C SER A 317 -1.73 3.39 22.87
N VAL A 318 -2.26 4.25 22.00
CA VAL A 318 -1.51 5.38 21.44
C VAL A 318 -2.35 6.66 21.51
N PHE A 319 -1.72 7.75 21.94
CA PHE A 319 -2.30 9.08 21.81
C PHE A 319 -1.51 9.91 20.80
N HIS A 320 -2.21 10.48 19.84
CA HIS A 320 -1.63 11.27 18.78
C HIS A 320 -2.02 12.75 18.92
N PHE A 321 -1.02 13.61 18.98
CA PHE A 321 -1.18 15.05 18.89
C PHE A 321 -1.06 15.49 17.43
N ASP A 322 -2.14 16.06 16.88
CA ASP A 322 -2.15 16.59 15.52
C ASP A 322 -1.49 17.97 15.43
N CYS A 323 -1.49 18.66 14.32
CA CYS A 323 -0.58 19.77 14.00
C CYS A 323 -0.52 20.90 15.04
N PHE A 324 -1.58 21.14 15.84
CA PHE A 324 -1.64 22.22 16.85
C PHE A 324 -0.94 21.87 18.16
N TRP A 325 -0.15 20.81 18.24
CA TRP A 325 0.86 20.69 19.28
C TRP A 325 1.97 21.73 19.11
N MET A 326 2.20 22.18 17.86
CA MET A 326 3.00 23.34 17.50
C MET A 326 2.12 24.59 17.41
N ARG A 327 2.76 25.74 17.45
CA ARG A 327 2.07 27.02 17.34
C ARG A 327 1.57 27.29 15.94
N GLU A 328 0.35 27.83 15.81
CA GLU A 328 -0.20 28.29 14.55
C GLU A 328 0.74 29.26 13.82
N PHE A 329 0.81 29.19 12.50
CA PHE A 329 1.71 29.89 11.60
C PHE A 329 3.20 29.58 11.74
N GLN A 330 3.61 28.74 12.73
CA GLN A 330 5.01 28.36 12.97
C GLN A 330 5.27 26.86 12.71
N TRP A 331 4.33 26.16 12.04
CA TRP A 331 4.53 24.74 11.71
C TRP A 331 5.80 24.51 10.91
N CYS A 332 6.30 23.64 11.07
CA CYS A 332 7.35 22.75 11.58
C CYS A 332 8.51 23.57 12.16
N ASP A 333 8.29 24.17 13.32
CA ASP A 333 9.36 24.65 14.21
C ASP A 333 9.85 23.52 15.16
N PHE A 334 9.04 22.43 15.26
CA PHE A 334 9.27 21.28 16.14
C PHE A 334 9.35 21.64 17.62
N GLU A 335 8.63 22.68 18.01
CA GLU A 335 8.54 23.15 19.39
C GLU A 335 7.07 23.08 19.87
N TRP A 336 6.89 22.59 21.12
CA TRP A 336 5.58 22.58 21.74
C TRP A 336 5.08 24.00 21.98
N ASP A 337 3.83 24.26 21.64
CA ASP A 337 3.18 25.53 22.02
C ASP A 337 3.01 25.61 23.54
N ARG A 338 3.90 26.34 24.19
CA ARG A 338 3.91 26.48 25.66
C ARG A 338 2.66 27.15 26.24
N ARG A 339 1.80 27.72 25.41
CA ARG A 339 0.50 28.27 25.86
C ARG A 339 -0.48 27.16 26.24
N GLY A 340 -0.52 26.09 25.47
CA GLY A 340 -1.35 24.90 25.72
C GLY A 340 -0.61 23.79 26.45
N PHE A 341 0.71 23.75 26.30
CA PHE A 341 1.58 22.68 26.82
C PHE A 341 2.78 23.29 27.56
N PRO A 342 2.57 23.84 28.77
CA PRO A 342 3.64 24.56 29.48
C PRO A 342 4.84 23.67 29.87
N GLU A 343 4.61 22.41 30.20
CA GLU A 343 5.64 21.44 30.61
C GLU A 343 5.51 20.11 29.85
N PRO A 344 5.78 20.09 28.51
CA PRO A 344 5.49 18.94 27.67
C PRO A 344 6.27 17.69 28.08
N GLU A 345 7.53 17.79 28.50
CA GLU A 345 8.34 16.67 28.98
C GLU A 345 7.70 15.98 30.20
N ALA A 346 7.21 16.76 31.15
CA ALA A 346 6.51 16.26 32.30
C ALA A 346 5.14 15.64 31.93
N MET A 347 4.41 16.27 30.99
CA MET A 347 3.16 15.74 30.45
C MET A 347 3.40 14.37 29.76
N LEU A 348 4.36 14.27 28.85
CA LEU A 348 4.66 13.02 28.15
C LEU A 348 5.04 11.91 29.12
N LYS A 349 5.82 12.22 30.18
CA LYS A 349 6.13 11.25 31.23
C LYS A 349 4.89 10.78 31.97
N ARG A 350 3.90 11.66 32.23
CA ARG A 350 2.62 11.28 32.86
C ARG A 350 1.80 10.36 31.92
N LEU A 351 1.79 10.64 30.63
CA LEU A 351 1.08 9.83 29.63
C LEU A 351 1.72 8.44 29.48
N HIS A 352 3.05 8.35 29.44
CA HIS A 352 3.77 7.07 29.48
C HIS A 352 3.47 6.25 30.75
N ALA A 353 3.36 6.92 31.91
CA ALA A 353 3.00 6.25 33.17
C ALA A 353 1.57 5.65 33.12
N LYS A 354 0.70 6.11 32.20
CA LYS A 354 -0.62 5.51 31.92
C LYS A 354 -0.54 4.36 30.91
N GLY A 355 0.66 4.00 30.43
CA GLY A 355 0.88 2.92 29.46
C GLY A 355 0.71 3.34 27.99
N LEU A 356 0.61 4.64 27.71
CA LEU A 356 0.41 5.15 26.34
C LEU A 356 1.73 5.34 25.59
N LYS A 357 1.69 5.12 24.29
CA LYS A 357 2.67 5.60 23.32
C LYS A 357 2.23 6.92 22.71
N ILE A 358 3.18 7.76 22.34
CA ILE A 358 2.93 9.12 21.88
C ILE A 358 3.36 9.30 20.45
N SER A 359 2.40 9.73 19.61
CA SER A 359 2.64 10.08 18.21
C SER A 359 2.48 11.60 18.01
N LEU A 360 3.40 12.20 17.26
CA LEU A 360 3.32 13.62 16.90
C LEU A 360 3.14 13.79 15.40
N TRP A 361 2.26 14.71 15.00
CA TRP A 361 2.11 15.14 13.63
C TRP A 361 3.32 15.94 13.17
N ILE A 362 3.82 15.66 11.99
CA ILE A 362 4.87 16.41 11.29
C ILE A 362 4.57 16.46 9.80
N ASN A 363 5.13 17.45 9.09
CA ASN A 363 5.18 17.44 7.63
C ASN A 363 6.51 18.03 7.12
N PRO A 364 6.81 17.97 5.82
CA PRO A 364 8.09 18.45 5.29
C PRO A 364 8.07 19.91 4.88
N TYR A 365 7.02 20.68 5.28
CA TYR A 365 6.83 22.08 4.92
C TYR A 365 7.10 22.97 6.12
N VAL A 366 8.01 23.93 5.97
CA VAL A 366 8.38 24.87 7.05
C VAL A 366 7.71 26.21 6.82
N ALA A 367 6.87 26.62 7.76
CA ALA A 367 6.15 27.90 7.68
C ALA A 367 7.12 29.09 7.69
N GLN A 368 6.80 30.15 6.97
CA GLN A 368 7.62 31.36 6.92
C GLN A 368 7.82 32.00 8.31
N GLN A 369 6.85 31.86 9.21
CA GLN A 369 6.94 32.38 10.57
C GLN A 369 7.67 31.42 11.53
N SER A 370 8.00 30.20 11.10
CA SER A 370 8.83 29.30 11.88
C SER A 370 10.24 29.86 12.05
N PRO A 371 10.83 29.85 13.24
CA PRO A 371 12.21 30.25 13.45
C PRO A 371 13.20 29.48 12.54
N LEU A 372 12.84 28.26 12.15
CA LEU A 372 13.67 27.39 11.29
C LEU A 372 13.67 27.82 9.82
N PHE A 373 12.75 28.69 9.40
CA PHE A 373 12.69 29.14 8.02
C PHE A 373 13.93 29.93 7.62
N ALA A 374 14.33 30.92 8.43
CA ALA A 374 15.51 31.76 8.13
C ALA A 374 16.80 30.94 8.11
N GLU A 375 16.95 30.00 9.03
CA GLU A 375 18.08 29.06 9.09
C GLU A 375 18.12 28.21 7.82
N GLY A 376 17.03 27.49 7.51
CA GLY A 376 16.96 26.60 6.36
C GLY A 376 17.17 27.31 5.02
N ALA A 377 16.61 28.53 4.86
CA ALA A 377 16.82 29.36 3.67
C ALA A 377 18.29 29.78 3.51
N THR A 378 18.94 30.21 4.62
CA THR A 378 20.35 30.65 4.61
C THR A 378 21.29 29.49 4.30
N GLN A 379 21.01 28.29 4.87
CA GLN A 379 21.83 27.09 4.66
C GLN A 379 21.52 26.37 3.34
N GLY A 380 20.46 26.78 2.61
CA GLY A 380 20.06 26.14 1.36
C GLY A 380 19.44 24.76 1.55
N TYR A 381 18.66 24.56 2.63
CA TYR A 381 18.01 23.29 2.97
C TYR A 381 16.66 23.08 2.29
N PHE A 382 16.16 24.10 1.59
CA PHE A 382 14.89 24.04 0.89
C PHE A 382 15.07 23.93 -0.61
N ILE A 383 14.09 23.36 -1.30
CA ILE A 383 14.05 23.39 -2.77
C ILE A 383 14.09 24.84 -3.27
N LYS A 384 14.72 25.04 -4.41
CA LYS A 384 14.99 26.38 -4.95
C LYS A 384 14.16 26.66 -6.19
N ARG A 385 13.89 27.94 -6.46
CA ARG A 385 13.33 28.39 -7.73
C ARG A 385 14.33 28.19 -8.85
N LYS A 386 13.83 27.82 -10.03
CA LYS A 386 14.62 27.68 -11.26
C LYS A 386 14.08 28.61 -12.33
N GLY A 387 14.96 29.41 -12.89
CA GLY A 387 14.64 30.35 -13.95
C GLY A 387 14.02 31.67 -13.50
N GLY A 388 14.17 32.71 -14.34
CA GLY A 388 13.68 34.06 -14.07
C GLY A 388 14.48 34.86 -13.04
N PRO A 389 13.96 36.02 -12.59
CA PRO A 389 14.67 36.92 -11.67
C PRO A 389 14.89 36.35 -10.26
N GLN A 390 14.22 35.26 -9.91
CA GLN A 390 14.29 34.63 -8.60
C GLN A 390 15.05 33.29 -8.63
N ASP A 391 15.82 33.04 -9.68
CA ASP A 391 16.61 31.82 -9.83
C ASP A 391 17.55 31.61 -8.64
N GLY A 392 17.58 30.40 -8.11
CA GLY A 392 18.41 30.03 -6.96
C GLY A 392 17.89 30.46 -5.58
N LEU A 393 16.82 31.27 -5.50
CA LEU A 393 16.16 31.62 -4.23
C LEU A 393 15.30 30.45 -3.72
N THR A 394 15.04 30.41 -2.41
CA THR A 394 14.11 29.45 -1.80
C THR A 394 12.75 29.51 -2.48
N PHE A 395 12.22 28.35 -2.89
CA PHE A 395 10.84 28.25 -3.36
C PHE A 395 9.87 28.38 -2.19
N GLN A 396 8.85 29.22 -2.37
CA GLN A 396 7.77 29.43 -1.41
C GLN A 396 6.41 29.33 -2.07
N THR A 397 5.42 28.87 -1.32
CA THR A 397 4.03 28.75 -1.75
C THR A 397 3.07 28.90 -0.57
N ASP A 398 1.80 29.24 -0.88
CA ASP A 398 0.71 29.36 0.10
C ASP A 398 -0.27 28.17 0.00
N GLN A 399 0.14 27.05 -0.60
CA GLN A 399 -0.78 25.96 -0.93
C GLN A 399 -1.41 25.27 0.28
N TRP A 400 -0.74 25.28 1.44
CA TRP A 400 -1.29 24.74 2.69
C TRP A 400 -1.09 25.71 3.86
N GLN A 401 0.16 26.10 4.14
CA GLN A 401 0.45 27.12 5.15
C GLN A 401 1.11 28.34 4.50
N PRO A 402 0.85 29.55 5.04
CA PRO A 402 1.34 30.78 4.41
C PRO A 402 2.85 30.83 4.28
N GLY A 403 3.33 31.09 3.04
CA GLY A 403 4.74 31.27 2.73
C GLY A 403 5.63 30.07 2.97
N MET A 404 5.08 28.88 3.03
CA MET A 404 5.86 27.66 3.33
C MET A 404 6.98 27.42 2.34
N ALA A 405 8.12 26.93 2.84
CA ALA A 405 9.20 26.32 2.08
C ALA A 405 9.15 24.80 2.23
N ILE A 406 9.77 24.09 1.28
CA ILE A 406 9.76 22.63 1.21
C ILE A 406 11.18 22.12 1.44
N VAL A 407 11.37 21.22 2.39
CA VAL A 407 12.69 20.63 2.70
C VAL A 407 13.20 19.82 1.51
N ASP A 408 14.44 20.03 1.12
CA ASP A 408 15.09 19.28 0.05
C ASP A 408 15.82 18.04 0.62
N PHE A 409 15.16 16.89 0.61
CA PHE A 409 15.74 15.62 1.10
C PHE A 409 16.81 15.03 0.17
N THR A 410 17.03 15.59 -1.02
CA THR A 410 18.19 15.24 -1.86
C THR A 410 19.48 15.87 -1.32
N ASN A 411 19.36 16.89 -0.46
CA ASN A 411 20.48 17.50 0.26
C ASN A 411 20.75 16.73 1.57
N PRO A 412 21.87 16.01 1.70
CA PRO A 412 22.20 15.27 2.93
C PRO A 412 22.24 16.13 4.19
N ALA A 413 22.68 17.39 4.06
CA ALA A 413 22.73 18.33 5.18
C ALA A 413 21.32 18.75 5.63
N ALA A 414 20.40 18.99 4.68
CA ALA A 414 19.00 19.27 5.00
C ALA A 414 18.30 18.07 5.66
N LYS A 415 18.56 16.86 5.17
CA LYS A 415 18.06 15.62 5.78
C LYS A 415 18.55 15.48 7.23
N ALA A 416 19.87 15.64 7.45
CA ALA A 416 20.45 15.55 8.80
C ALA A 416 19.93 16.64 9.73
N TRP A 417 19.75 17.87 9.24
CA TRP A 417 19.15 18.97 9.99
C TRP A 417 17.71 18.65 10.41
N TYR A 418 16.87 18.20 9.48
CA TYR A 418 15.48 17.79 9.76
C TYR A 418 15.44 16.66 10.80
N GLN A 419 16.23 15.62 10.62
CA GLN A 419 16.38 14.52 11.57
C GLN A 419 16.86 14.97 12.95
N GLY A 420 17.72 15.98 13.02
CA GLY A 420 18.20 16.57 14.27
C GLY A 420 17.08 17.15 15.12
N HIS A 421 16.09 17.81 14.50
CA HIS A 421 14.90 18.31 15.20
C HIS A 421 14.02 17.18 15.72
N LEU A 422 13.77 16.16 14.89
CA LEU A 422 12.98 15.00 15.31
C LEU A 422 13.65 14.20 16.41
N ARG A 423 14.99 14.08 16.39
CA ARG A 423 15.76 13.42 17.46
C ARG A 423 15.55 14.10 18.81
N ARG A 424 15.44 15.43 18.85
CA ARG A 424 15.12 16.14 20.10
C ARG A 424 13.73 15.80 20.60
N LEU A 425 12.73 15.69 19.71
CA LEU A 425 11.38 15.28 20.10
C LEU A 425 11.34 13.85 20.66
N LEU A 426 12.08 12.93 20.06
CA LEU A 426 12.22 11.56 20.59
C LEU A 426 12.88 11.57 21.99
N ALA A 427 13.90 12.39 22.19
CA ALA A 427 14.57 12.53 23.49
C ALA A 427 13.65 13.12 24.58
N THR A 428 12.63 13.89 24.20
CA THR A 428 11.65 14.48 25.14
C THR A 428 10.46 13.57 25.43
N GLY A 429 10.31 12.45 24.70
CA GLY A 429 9.29 11.44 24.98
C GLY A 429 8.28 11.19 23.86
N ALA A 430 8.50 11.66 22.63
CA ALA A 430 7.74 11.16 21.49
C ALA A 430 8.18 9.72 21.16
N ASP A 431 7.21 8.85 20.78
CA ASP A 431 7.51 7.46 20.39
C ASP A 431 7.53 7.28 18.88
N CYS A 432 6.71 8.02 18.15
CA CYS A 432 6.64 7.92 16.67
C CYS A 432 6.08 9.21 16.06
N PHE A 433 6.03 9.24 14.72
CA PHE A 433 5.53 10.39 13.97
C PHE A 433 4.47 10.00 12.95
N LYS A 434 3.41 10.86 12.83
CA LYS A 434 2.53 10.88 11.65
C LYS A 434 3.20 11.77 10.61
N THR A 435 3.66 11.17 9.52
CA THR A 435 4.24 11.89 8.38
C THR A 435 3.13 12.28 7.41
N ASP A 436 2.65 13.51 7.57
CA ASP A 436 1.55 14.05 6.79
C ASP A 436 2.06 14.77 5.53
N PHE A 437 1.20 14.89 4.51
CA PHE A 437 1.52 15.46 3.19
C PHE A 437 2.68 14.77 2.46
N GLY A 438 3.42 15.53 1.63
CA GLY A 438 4.50 15.06 0.76
C GLY A 438 4.10 14.90 -0.71
N GLU A 439 2.81 15.12 -1.05
CA GLU A 439 2.30 15.09 -2.42
C GLU A 439 2.17 16.48 -3.07
N ARG A 440 2.14 17.56 -2.28
CA ARG A 440 2.03 18.95 -2.81
C ARG A 440 3.41 19.51 -3.18
N ILE A 441 4.10 18.82 -4.08
CA ILE A 441 5.47 19.13 -4.50
C ILE A 441 5.43 19.70 -5.92
N PRO A 442 6.07 20.87 -6.19
CA PRO A 442 6.09 21.44 -7.54
C PRO A 442 6.90 20.55 -8.49
N SER A 443 6.34 20.32 -9.68
CA SER A 443 7.00 19.60 -10.78
C SER A 443 7.68 20.51 -11.80
N GLU A 444 7.54 21.84 -11.65
CA GLU A 444 8.09 22.85 -12.57
C GLU A 444 8.63 24.07 -11.82
N GLY A 445 9.55 24.78 -12.44
CA GLY A 445 10.09 26.04 -11.91
C GLY A 445 10.91 25.90 -10.65
N VAL A 446 11.38 24.72 -10.33
CA VAL A 446 12.21 24.42 -9.15
C VAL A 446 13.45 23.60 -9.51
N SER A 447 14.40 23.57 -8.60
CA SER A 447 15.60 22.73 -8.67
C SER A 447 15.92 22.10 -7.32
N TYR A 448 16.42 20.88 -7.37
CA TYR A 448 16.90 20.11 -6.24
C TYR A 448 18.42 20.22 -6.11
N PHE A 449 18.94 19.96 -4.90
CA PHE A 449 20.36 20.04 -4.59
C PHE A 449 21.21 19.10 -5.45
N ASP A 450 20.73 17.88 -5.70
CA ASP A 450 21.41 16.85 -6.49
C ASP A 450 21.20 17.01 -8.02
N GLY A 451 20.42 18.01 -8.45
CA GLY A 451 20.07 18.24 -9.86
C GLY A 451 18.98 17.34 -10.42
N SER A 452 18.28 16.57 -9.57
CA SER A 452 17.15 15.72 -9.97
C SER A 452 16.07 16.48 -10.73
N ASP A 453 15.44 15.81 -11.69
CA ASP A 453 14.32 16.35 -12.47
C ASP A 453 13.09 16.53 -11.57
N PRO A 454 12.50 17.73 -11.48
CA PRO A 454 11.35 17.99 -10.64
C PRO A 454 10.09 17.16 -10.98
N VAL A 455 9.90 16.81 -12.26
CA VAL A 455 8.79 15.96 -12.70
C VAL A 455 8.93 14.54 -12.14
N GLU A 456 10.14 13.99 -12.21
CA GLU A 456 10.44 12.66 -11.66
C GLU A 456 10.46 12.66 -10.12
N MET A 457 10.95 13.74 -9.51
CA MET A 457 11.02 13.88 -8.06
C MET A 457 9.65 14.02 -7.41
N HIS A 458 8.62 14.51 -8.13
CA HIS A 458 7.28 14.74 -7.59
C HIS A 458 6.70 13.53 -6.82
N ASN A 459 6.78 12.34 -7.41
CA ASN A 459 6.31 11.11 -6.75
C ASN A 459 7.31 10.59 -5.71
N LEU A 460 8.61 10.65 -6.01
CA LEU A 460 9.65 10.11 -5.12
C LEU A 460 9.85 10.94 -3.85
N TYR A 461 9.46 12.21 -3.86
CA TYR A 461 9.63 13.07 -2.69
C TYR A 461 8.98 12.49 -1.43
N ALA A 462 7.73 12.03 -1.54
CA ALA A 462 7.02 11.40 -0.42
C ALA A 462 7.74 10.16 0.11
N LEU A 463 8.34 9.37 -0.79
CA LEU A 463 9.16 8.21 -0.42
C LEU A 463 10.41 8.64 0.36
N GLN A 464 11.14 9.65 -0.13
CA GLN A 464 12.36 10.18 0.52
C GLN A 464 12.06 10.79 1.89
N TYR A 465 10.95 11.51 2.01
CA TYR A 465 10.48 12.08 3.27
C TYR A 465 10.22 10.99 4.32
N ASN A 466 9.39 9.99 3.99
CA ASN A 466 9.10 8.88 4.89
C ASN A 466 10.37 8.09 5.24
N GLN A 467 11.26 7.88 4.26
CA GLN A 467 12.55 7.23 4.48
C GLN A 467 13.41 8.00 5.49
N ALA A 468 13.51 9.33 5.36
CA ALA A 468 14.29 10.15 6.25
C ALA A 468 13.81 10.06 7.71
N VAL A 469 12.49 10.06 7.92
CA VAL A 469 11.89 9.93 9.26
C VAL A 469 12.07 8.51 9.80
N PHE A 470 11.78 7.49 8.97
CA PHE A 470 11.85 6.10 9.39
C PHE A 470 13.27 5.64 9.74
N GLU A 471 14.29 6.05 8.96
CA GLU A 471 15.70 5.75 9.24
C GLU A 471 16.14 6.32 10.59
N LEU A 472 15.70 7.54 10.93
CA LEU A 472 15.97 8.10 12.26
C LEU A 472 15.31 7.27 13.36
N LEU A 473 14.04 6.87 13.18
CA LEU A 473 13.35 6.03 14.16
C LEU A 473 14.05 4.68 14.34
N GLN A 474 14.50 4.06 13.25
CA GLN A 474 15.28 2.81 13.32
C GLN A 474 16.60 3.00 14.05
N GLU A 475 17.30 4.11 13.83
CA GLU A 475 18.56 4.42 14.52
C GLU A 475 18.34 4.58 16.04
N VAL A 476 17.26 5.27 16.44
CA VAL A 476 17.00 5.59 17.84
C VAL A 476 16.29 4.47 18.61
N GLN A 477 15.38 3.77 17.96
CA GLN A 477 14.42 2.84 18.60
C GLN A 477 14.52 1.40 18.09
N GLY A 478 15.31 1.14 17.02
CA GLY A 478 15.47 -0.20 16.46
C GLY A 478 14.16 -0.78 15.92
N GLN A 479 13.73 -1.89 16.48
CA GLN A 479 12.51 -2.61 16.05
C GLN A 479 11.19 -1.92 16.46
N GLU A 480 11.25 -0.91 17.33
CA GLU A 480 10.08 -0.12 17.72
C GLU A 480 9.75 1.00 16.71
N ALA A 481 10.54 1.13 15.63
CA ALA A 481 10.37 2.17 14.62
C ALA A 481 9.07 1.99 13.84
N ILE A 482 8.26 3.05 13.79
CA ILE A 482 7.03 3.12 13.01
C ILE A 482 6.73 4.56 12.63
N VAL A 483 6.30 4.80 11.39
CA VAL A 483 5.67 6.03 10.93
C VAL A 483 4.18 5.79 10.68
N PHE A 484 3.39 6.86 10.67
CA PHE A 484 1.99 6.81 10.23
C PHE A 484 1.86 7.74 9.03
N ALA A 485 2.06 7.17 7.82
CA ALA A 485 2.36 7.93 6.62
C ALA A 485 1.12 8.19 5.75
N ARG A 486 0.97 9.44 5.23
CA ARG A 486 -0.06 9.84 4.28
C ARG A 486 0.34 9.44 2.86
N SER A 487 1.25 10.15 2.26
CA SER A 487 1.65 9.94 0.88
C SER A 487 2.89 9.06 0.77
N THR A 488 2.98 8.35 -0.34
CA THR A 488 4.14 7.54 -0.69
C THR A 488 4.12 7.19 -2.17
N TYR A 489 5.13 6.44 -2.62
CA TYR A 489 5.22 5.87 -3.96
C TYR A 489 5.62 4.39 -3.87
N ALA A 490 5.79 3.73 -5.02
CA ALA A 490 6.29 2.35 -5.05
C ALA A 490 7.59 2.20 -4.25
N SER A 491 7.77 1.10 -3.53
CA SER A 491 8.83 0.85 -2.54
C SER A 491 8.61 1.51 -1.16
N GLY A 492 7.52 2.29 -0.98
CA GLY A 492 7.17 2.92 0.30
C GLY A 492 6.64 1.95 1.36
N GLN A 493 6.24 0.74 0.99
CA GLN A 493 5.86 -0.30 1.95
C GLN A 493 6.96 -0.63 2.97
N ARG A 494 8.21 -0.26 2.69
CA ARG A 494 9.36 -0.37 3.60
C ARG A 494 9.25 0.53 4.84
N PHE A 495 8.36 1.50 4.83
CA PHE A 495 8.20 2.50 5.87
C PHE A 495 6.74 2.48 6.39
N PRO A 496 6.33 1.42 7.14
CA PRO A 496 4.96 1.29 7.62
C PRO A 496 4.68 2.27 8.77
N VAL A 497 3.41 2.63 9.02
CA VAL A 497 2.14 2.20 8.44
C VAL A 497 1.61 3.30 7.51
N HIS A 498 0.64 2.99 6.66
CA HIS A 498 -0.04 3.97 5.81
C HIS A 498 -1.53 4.03 6.16
N TRP A 499 -2.18 5.21 6.01
CA TRP A 499 -3.63 5.32 6.17
C TRP A 499 -4.31 5.86 4.91
N GLY A 500 -5.63 5.62 4.78
CA GLY A 500 -6.42 5.94 3.59
C GLY A 500 -6.60 7.41 3.26
N GLY A 501 -6.13 8.33 4.12
CA GLY A 501 -6.28 9.78 3.90
C GLY A 501 -7.65 10.32 4.32
N ASP A 502 -8.02 11.47 3.77
CA ASP A 502 -9.17 12.27 4.19
C ASP A 502 -10.47 11.73 3.58
N CYS A 503 -11.23 10.99 4.35
CA CYS A 503 -12.49 10.35 3.95
C CYS A 503 -13.70 11.07 4.56
N TRP A 504 -14.86 11.02 3.87
CA TRP A 504 -16.11 11.59 4.38
C TRP A 504 -16.76 10.66 5.43
N SER A 505 -17.52 11.25 6.35
CA SER A 505 -18.26 10.52 7.39
C SER A 505 -19.56 9.93 6.85
N THR A 506 -19.47 9.08 5.79
CA THR A 506 -20.62 8.41 5.12
C THR A 506 -20.32 6.93 4.86
N PHE A 507 -21.37 6.14 4.62
CA PHE A 507 -21.22 4.72 4.25
C PHE A 507 -20.53 4.54 2.89
N GLU A 508 -20.80 5.42 1.92
CA GLU A 508 -20.17 5.41 0.60
C GLU A 508 -18.65 5.57 0.74
N SER A 509 -18.22 6.57 1.51
CA SER A 509 -16.79 6.82 1.72
C SER A 509 -16.11 5.74 2.55
N MET A 510 -16.84 5.10 3.49
CA MET A 510 -16.37 3.92 4.20
C MET A 510 -16.09 2.74 3.24
N ALA A 511 -16.97 2.51 2.25
CA ALA A 511 -16.78 1.48 1.23
C ALA A 511 -15.64 1.83 0.25
N GLU A 512 -15.54 3.11 -0.15
CA GLU A 512 -14.44 3.63 -0.97
C GLU A 512 -13.09 3.45 -0.27
N SER A 513 -13.03 3.76 1.03
CA SER A 513 -11.82 3.55 1.84
C SER A 513 -11.39 2.08 1.83
N LEU A 514 -12.31 1.13 1.99
CA LEU A 514 -12.00 -0.30 1.88
C LEU A 514 -11.42 -0.66 0.51
N ARG A 515 -12.04 -0.17 -0.59
CA ARG A 515 -11.51 -0.40 -1.94
C ARG A 515 -10.09 0.14 -2.10
N GLY A 516 -9.85 1.37 -1.62
CA GLY A 516 -8.51 1.97 -1.61
C GLY A 516 -7.49 1.12 -0.88
N GLY A 517 -7.84 0.64 0.32
CA GLY A 517 -6.99 -0.25 1.12
C GLY A 517 -6.68 -1.57 0.41
N LEU A 518 -7.69 -2.24 -0.15
CA LEU A 518 -7.50 -3.49 -0.90
C LEU A 518 -6.67 -3.28 -2.17
N SER A 519 -6.85 -2.15 -2.85
CA SER A 519 -6.04 -1.78 -4.02
C SER A 519 -4.57 -1.59 -3.63
N LEU A 520 -4.30 -0.87 -2.54
CA LEU A 520 -2.94 -0.63 -2.04
C LEU A 520 -2.26 -1.92 -1.56
N THR A 521 -2.98 -2.76 -0.80
CA THR A 521 -2.42 -4.03 -0.31
C THR A 521 -2.11 -5.00 -1.45
N SER A 522 -2.87 -4.95 -2.55
CA SER A 522 -2.55 -5.69 -3.79
C SER A 522 -1.27 -5.20 -4.48
N CYS A 523 -0.78 -4.00 -4.12
CA CYS A 523 0.52 -3.46 -4.55
C CYS A 523 1.66 -3.74 -3.54
N GLY A 524 1.47 -4.63 -2.56
CA GLY A 524 2.51 -5.08 -1.64
C GLY A 524 2.63 -4.29 -0.34
N PHE A 525 1.66 -3.43 0.00
CA PHE A 525 1.61 -2.71 1.27
C PHE A 525 0.98 -3.60 2.34
N ALA A 526 1.78 -4.07 3.30
CA ALA A 526 1.39 -5.08 4.26
C ALA A 526 0.43 -4.56 5.35
N PHE A 527 0.55 -3.28 5.73
CA PHE A 527 -0.15 -2.65 6.86
C PHE A 527 -0.86 -1.38 6.40
N TRP A 528 -2.15 -1.30 6.73
CA TRP A 528 -2.99 -0.19 6.32
C TRP A 528 -4.00 0.18 7.41
N SER A 529 -4.30 1.46 7.51
CA SER A 529 -5.26 2.04 8.44
C SER A 529 -6.20 3.00 7.72
N HIS A 530 -7.21 3.49 8.43
CA HIS A 530 -8.12 4.52 7.97
C HIS A 530 -8.74 5.25 9.16
N ASP A 531 -9.35 6.41 8.92
CA ASP A 531 -9.93 7.22 9.98
C ASP A 531 -11.32 6.69 10.36
N ILE A 532 -11.42 6.09 11.55
CA ILE A 532 -12.68 5.53 12.08
C ILE A 532 -13.69 6.65 12.28
N GLY A 533 -14.84 6.52 11.63
CA GLY A 533 -15.92 7.49 11.62
C GLY A 533 -15.85 8.51 10.49
N GLY A 534 -14.80 8.44 9.64
CA GLY A 534 -14.53 9.41 8.60
C GLY A 534 -13.77 10.63 9.12
N PHE A 535 -12.94 11.24 8.26
CA PHE A 535 -12.18 12.45 8.59
C PHE A 535 -13.05 13.70 8.45
N GLU A 536 -13.70 13.90 7.29
CA GLU A 536 -14.51 15.07 7.00
C GLU A 536 -15.94 14.94 7.50
N GLY A 537 -16.46 16.00 8.08
CA GLY A 537 -17.82 16.08 8.63
C GLY A 537 -17.94 15.41 10.01
N ASN A 538 -19.17 15.35 10.50
CA ASN A 538 -19.51 14.64 11.75
C ASN A 538 -20.23 13.34 11.42
N PRO A 539 -19.77 12.19 11.90
CA PRO A 539 -20.38 10.92 11.57
C PRO A 539 -21.78 10.80 12.21
N PRO A 540 -22.79 10.38 11.46
CA PRO A 540 -24.01 9.84 12.06
C PRO A 540 -23.68 8.65 12.98
N PRO A 541 -24.44 8.42 14.06
CA PRO A 541 -24.13 7.35 15.02
C PRO A 541 -24.00 5.96 14.38
N ALA A 542 -24.83 5.64 13.39
CA ALA A 542 -24.76 4.36 12.68
C ALA A 542 -23.46 4.23 11.88
N VAL A 543 -23.03 5.28 11.14
CA VAL A 543 -21.77 5.29 10.40
C VAL A 543 -20.58 5.11 11.36
N TYR A 544 -20.58 5.83 12.48
CA TYR A 544 -19.50 5.75 13.47
C TYR A 544 -19.36 4.33 14.03
N LYS A 545 -20.46 3.72 14.49
CA LYS A 545 -20.48 2.36 15.05
C LYS A 545 -20.05 1.30 14.03
N ARG A 546 -20.53 1.37 12.77
CA ARG A 546 -20.11 0.46 11.70
C ARG A 546 -18.64 0.64 11.34
N TRP A 547 -18.16 1.88 11.34
CA TRP A 547 -16.76 2.15 11.08
C TRP A 547 -15.81 1.69 12.20
N ILE A 548 -16.27 1.73 13.48
CA ILE A 548 -15.54 1.11 14.60
C ILE A 548 -15.33 -0.38 14.33
N GLN A 549 -16.38 -1.11 13.94
CA GLN A 549 -16.29 -2.54 13.61
C GLN A 549 -15.25 -2.80 12.51
N PHE A 550 -15.34 -2.10 11.41
CA PHE A 550 -14.41 -2.20 10.29
C PHE A 550 -12.98 -1.80 10.69
N GLY A 551 -12.82 -0.68 11.37
CA GLY A 551 -11.51 -0.16 11.76
C GLY A 551 -10.75 -1.06 12.72
N LEU A 552 -11.46 -1.73 13.64
CA LEU A 552 -10.84 -2.68 14.56
C LEU A 552 -10.57 -4.05 13.96
N MET A 553 -11.23 -4.40 12.86
CA MET A 553 -10.91 -5.58 12.05
C MET A 553 -9.95 -5.26 10.89
N SER A 554 -9.24 -4.15 10.96
CA SER A 554 -8.14 -3.76 10.07
C SER A 554 -6.78 -3.98 10.74
N SER A 555 -5.67 -3.80 10.01
CA SER A 555 -4.33 -3.99 10.61
C SER A 555 -4.08 -2.98 11.73
N HIS A 556 -4.30 -1.70 11.50
CA HIS A 556 -4.17 -0.61 12.48
C HIS A 556 -5.48 0.16 12.62
N SER A 557 -5.73 0.77 13.77
CA SER A 557 -7.04 1.32 14.15
C SER A 557 -6.89 2.69 14.80
N ARG A 558 -7.47 3.75 14.19
CA ARG A 558 -7.31 5.12 14.63
C ARG A 558 -8.65 5.87 14.68
N LEU A 559 -8.98 6.45 15.82
CA LEU A 559 -10.04 7.43 15.99
C LEU A 559 -9.49 8.81 15.63
N HIS A 560 -9.88 9.35 14.47
CA HIS A 560 -9.38 10.63 13.96
C HIS A 560 -10.43 11.33 13.11
N GLY A 561 -10.50 12.65 13.20
CA GLY A 561 -11.42 13.47 12.43
C GLY A 561 -10.86 14.85 12.12
N SER A 562 -11.54 15.62 11.27
CA SER A 562 -11.19 16.97 10.91
C SER A 562 -11.53 17.95 12.04
N SER A 563 -12.80 18.25 12.27
CA SER A 563 -13.26 19.35 13.11
C SER A 563 -13.98 18.93 14.39
N SER A 564 -14.05 17.64 14.70
CA SER A 564 -14.67 17.10 15.91
C SER A 564 -13.87 15.94 16.49
N TYR A 565 -13.93 15.79 17.81
CA TYR A 565 -13.32 14.65 18.49
C TYR A 565 -14.05 13.36 18.15
N ARG A 566 -13.31 12.31 17.80
CA ARG A 566 -13.86 10.98 17.47
C ARG A 566 -13.96 10.07 18.71
N VAL A 567 -14.33 10.62 19.86
CA VAL A 567 -14.55 9.85 21.09
C VAL A 567 -16.00 9.35 21.15
N PRO A 568 -16.24 8.08 21.52
CA PRO A 568 -17.56 7.44 21.34
C PRO A 568 -18.66 8.06 22.19
N TRP A 569 -18.38 8.55 23.39
CA TRP A 569 -19.40 9.13 24.28
C TRP A 569 -19.95 10.48 23.80
N LEU A 570 -19.29 11.15 22.88
CA LEU A 570 -19.81 12.35 22.21
C LEU A 570 -20.78 11.99 21.06
N ILE A 571 -20.85 10.73 20.69
CA ILE A 571 -21.82 10.20 19.74
C ILE A 571 -23.03 9.63 20.48
N ASP A 572 -22.86 8.52 21.19
CA ASP A 572 -23.83 7.91 22.10
C ASP A 572 -23.16 6.83 22.98
N GLU A 573 -23.86 6.34 24.05
CA GLU A 573 -23.32 5.32 24.94
C GLU A 573 -23.16 3.95 24.24
N GLU A 574 -24.02 3.60 23.29
CA GLU A 574 -23.88 2.35 22.50
C GLU A 574 -22.56 2.35 21.70
N SER A 575 -22.09 3.51 21.22
CA SER A 575 -20.78 3.64 20.58
C SER A 575 -19.63 3.27 21.52
N CYS A 576 -19.75 3.55 22.82
CA CYS A 576 -18.77 3.10 23.83
C CYS A 576 -18.76 1.57 23.92
N ASP A 577 -19.92 0.94 23.94
CA ASP A 577 -20.02 -0.52 24.00
C ASP A 577 -19.43 -1.19 22.75
N VAL A 578 -19.76 -0.66 21.56
CA VAL A 578 -19.19 -1.15 20.30
C VAL A 578 -17.67 -1.04 20.31
N LEU A 579 -17.12 0.12 20.68
CA LEU A 579 -15.66 0.33 20.74
C LEU A 579 -15.00 -0.64 21.72
N ARG A 580 -15.57 -0.80 22.92
CA ARG A 580 -15.04 -1.71 23.94
C ARG A 580 -15.00 -3.16 23.47
N VAL A 581 -16.12 -3.64 22.91
CA VAL A 581 -16.25 -5.01 22.44
C VAL A 581 -15.23 -5.31 21.33
N PHE A 582 -15.18 -4.47 20.31
CA PHE A 582 -14.30 -4.75 19.16
C PHE A 582 -12.82 -4.49 19.45
N THR A 583 -12.47 -3.54 20.34
CA THR A 583 -11.09 -3.35 20.79
C THR A 583 -10.60 -4.58 21.56
N ARG A 584 -11.39 -5.07 22.52
CA ARG A 584 -11.08 -6.29 23.28
C ARG A 584 -11.03 -7.54 22.39
N LEU A 585 -11.92 -7.63 21.39
CA LEU A 585 -11.87 -8.69 20.38
C LEU A 585 -10.56 -8.67 19.61
N LYS A 586 -10.12 -7.49 19.14
CA LYS A 586 -8.84 -7.34 18.45
C LYS A 586 -7.66 -7.76 19.32
N HIS A 587 -7.64 -7.39 20.60
CA HIS A 587 -6.58 -7.79 21.51
C HIS A 587 -6.51 -9.32 21.72
N ARG A 588 -7.67 -9.99 21.77
CA ARG A 588 -7.70 -11.47 21.77
C ARG A 588 -7.24 -12.10 20.47
N LEU A 589 -7.44 -11.42 19.34
CA LEU A 589 -6.96 -11.88 18.04
C LEU A 589 -5.45 -11.63 17.83
N MET A 590 -4.78 -10.87 18.70
CA MET A 590 -3.37 -10.48 18.49
C MET A 590 -2.41 -11.64 18.27
N PRO A 591 -2.49 -12.81 18.95
CA PRO A 591 -1.60 -13.93 18.63
C PRO A 591 -1.71 -14.39 17.18
N TYR A 592 -2.91 -14.39 16.60
CA TYR A 592 -3.16 -14.67 15.20
C TYR A 592 -2.71 -13.52 14.30
N LEU A 593 -3.16 -12.28 14.57
CA LEU A 593 -2.87 -11.11 13.75
C LEU A 593 -1.37 -10.82 13.67
N TYR A 594 -0.67 -10.92 14.79
CA TYR A 594 0.77 -10.63 14.84
C TYR A 594 1.60 -11.72 14.16
N ALA A 595 1.15 -12.98 14.19
CA ALA A 595 1.76 -14.05 13.39
C ALA A 595 1.59 -13.77 11.88
N ARG A 596 0.41 -13.28 11.45
CA ARG A 596 0.18 -12.88 10.04
C ARG A 596 0.95 -11.61 9.66
N ALA A 597 1.14 -10.68 10.61
CA ALA A 597 2.01 -9.53 10.42
C ALA A 597 3.49 -9.95 10.28
N PHE A 598 3.95 -10.89 11.08
CA PHE A 598 5.30 -11.47 10.93
C PHE A 598 5.47 -12.18 9.59
N GLU A 599 4.50 -13.00 9.16
CA GLU A 599 4.48 -13.60 7.81
C GLU A 599 4.62 -12.54 6.71
N ALA A 600 3.90 -11.42 6.83
CA ALA A 600 3.96 -10.34 5.85
C ALA A 600 5.37 -9.75 5.70
N THR A 601 6.15 -9.67 6.77
CA THR A 601 7.55 -9.23 6.70
C THR A 601 8.46 -10.22 6.00
N GLN A 602 8.15 -11.51 6.09
CA GLN A 602 8.94 -12.58 5.48
C GLN A 602 8.56 -12.81 4.01
N THR A 603 7.29 -12.66 3.69
CA THR A 603 6.74 -13.02 2.38
C THR A 603 6.30 -11.83 1.54
N GLY A 604 5.94 -10.71 2.17
CA GLY A 604 5.31 -9.56 1.52
C GLY A 604 3.80 -9.74 1.28
N VAL A 605 3.20 -10.86 1.68
CA VAL A 605 1.75 -11.06 1.61
C VAL A 605 1.08 -10.19 2.69
N PRO A 606 0.14 -9.29 2.34
CA PRO A 606 -0.42 -8.35 3.29
C PRO A 606 -1.28 -9.00 4.36
N LEU A 607 -1.49 -8.28 5.48
CA LEU A 607 -2.40 -8.72 6.54
C LEU A 607 -3.85 -8.67 6.09
N MET A 608 -4.26 -7.58 5.41
CA MET A 608 -5.57 -7.46 4.76
C MET A 608 -5.46 -7.90 3.30
N ARG A 609 -6.17 -8.96 2.93
CA ARG A 609 -6.05 -9.62 1.62
C ARG A 609 -7.37 -9.54 0.86
N SER A 610 -7.33 -9.16 -0.41
CA SER A 610 -8.51 -9.27 -1.26
C SER A 610 -8.94 -10.73 -1.37
N MET A 611 -10.24 -10.96 -1.61
CA MET A 611 -10.76 -12.31 -1.80
C MET A 611 -10.07 -13.02 -2.98
N LEU A 612 -9.73 -12.30 -4.04
CA LEU A 612 -8.95 -12.80 -5.17
C LEU A 612 -7.59 -13.37 -4.73
N MET A 613 -6.94 -12.73 -3.77
CA MET A 613 -5.61 -13.15 -3.31
C MET A 613 -5.64 -14.51 -2.60
N GLU A 614 -6.70 -14.79 -1.85
CA GLU A 614 -6.88 -16.05 -1.12
C GLU A 614 -7.57 -17.14 -1.95
N TYR A 615 -8.53 -16.76 -2.79
CA TYR A 615 -9.36 -17.69 -3.57
C TYR A 615 -9.29 -17.38 -5.07
N PRO A 616 -8.09 -17.43 -5.69
CA PRO A 616 -7.90 -17.02 -7.09
C PRO A 616 -8.60 -17.94 -8.09
N GLN A 617 -8.99 -19.16 -7.68
CA GLN A 617 -9.70 -20.12 -8.52
C GLN A 617 -11.23 -19.97 -8.45
N ASP A 618 -11.75 -19.18 -7.52
CA ASP A 618 -13.17 -18.90 -7.39
C ASP A 618 -13.52 -17.62 -8.18
N PRO A 619 -14.27 -17.74 -9.30
CA PRO A 619 -14.59 -16.59 -10.14
C PRO A 619 -15.36 -15.47 -9.41
N ALA A 620 -16.17 -15.82 -8.38
CA ALA A 620 -16.90 -14.83 -7.60
C ALA A 620 -15.94 -13.90 -6.84
N CYS A 621 -14.78 -14.39 -6.42
CA CYS A 621 -13.79 -13.64 -5.67
C CYS A 621 -13.04 -12.57 -6.50
N ALA A 622 -13.15 -12.63 -7.83
CA ALA A 622 -12.45 -11.69 -8.72
C ALA A 622 -13.00 -10.25 -8.64
N THR A 623 -14.23 -10.05 -8.20
CA THR A 623 -14.90 -8.73 -8.21
C THR A 623 -15.32 -8.22 -6.84
N LEU A 624 -15.00 -8.95 -5.76
CA LEU A 624 -15.43 -8.61 -4.41
C LEU A 624 -14.58 -7.48 -3.83
N ASP A 625 -15.20 -6.35 -3.52
CA ASP A 625 -14.57 -5.13 -3.02
C ASP A 625 -15.16 -4.62 -1.68
N ARG A 626 -16.12 -5.34 -1.09
CA ARG A 626 -16.78 -4.99 0.17
C ARG A 626 -16.57 -6.02 1.28
N GLN A 627 -15.65 -6.94 1.06
CA GLN A 627 -15.20 -7.96 2.01
C GLN A 627 -13.75 -8.32 1.73
N TYR A 628 -13.08 -8.90 2.72
CA TYR A 628 -11.67 -9.27 2.62
C TYR A 628 -11.33 -10.39 3.60
N GLN A 629 -10.15 -10.97 3.43
CA GLN A 629 -9.54 -11.85 4.42
C GLN A 629 -8.59 -11.05 5.31
N LEU A 630 -8.75 -11.17 6.61
CA LEU A 630 -7.80 -10.68 7.61
C LEU A 630 -6.88 -11.85 8.00
N GLY A 631 -5.68 -11.87 7.43
CA GLY A 631 -4.87 -13.07 7.35
C GLY A 631 -5.49 -14.10 6.38
N GLU A 632 -5.21 -15.38 6.62
CA GLU A 632 -5.69 -16.48 5.76
C GLU A 632 -7.00 -17.12 6.25
N SER A 633 -7.32 -16.93 7.55
CA SER A 633 -8.37 -17.71 8.21
C SER A 633 -9.62 -16.93 8.60
N LEU A 634 -9.63 -15.60 8.47
CA LEU A 634 -10.73 -14.77 8.98
C LEU A 634 -11.30 -13.87 7.90
N LEU A 635 -12.51 -14.19 7.43
CA LEU A 635 -13.26 -13.34 6.51
C LEU A 635 -13.96 -12.23 7.29
N VAL A 636 -13.84 -11.01 6.79
CA VAL A 636 -14.46 -9.79 7.31
C VAL A 636 -15.33 -9.17 6.21
N ALA A 637 -16.61 -8.97 6.46
CA ALA A 637 -17.48 -8.22 5.58
C ALA A 637 -18.14 -7.05 6.34
N PRO A 638 -17.56 -5.84 6.25
CA PRO A 638 -18.10 -4.66 6.91
C PRO A 638 -19.55 -4.37 6.48
N VAL A 639 -20.34 -3.84 7.41
CA VAL A 639 -21.75 -3.47 7.16
C VAL A 639 -21.81 -2.00 6.77
N PHE A 640 -22.29 -1.71 5.56
CA PHE A 640 -22.36 -0.35 5.00
C PHE A 640 -23.80 0.21 4.99
N THR A 641 -24.62 -0.20 5.95
CA THR A 641 -26.00 0.23 6.08
C THR A 641 -26.36 0.53 7.54
N GLU A 642 -27.28 1.46 7.75
CA GLU A 642 -27.84 1.74 9.08
C GLU A 642 -28.69 0.57 9.57
N SER A 643 -29.47 -0.06 8.67
CA SER A 643 -30.35 -1.19 8.99
C SER A 643 -29.60 -2.44 9.48
N GLY A 644 -28.31 -2.54 9.16
CA GLY A 644 -27.49 -3.72 9.45
C GLY A 644 -27.53 -4.78 8.36
N GLU A 645 -28.30 -4.58 7.29
CA GLU A 645 -28.32 -5.52 6.16
C GLU A 645 -26.98 -5.52 5.43
N VAL A 646 -26.49 -6.71 5.13
CA VAL A 646 -25.25 -6.93 4.43
C VAL A 646 -25.32 -8.17 3.53
N ASP A 647 -24.87 -8.01 2.30
CA ASP A 647 -24.65 -9.10 1.35
C ASP A 647 -23.16 -9.42 1.27
N PHE A 648 -22.81 -10.69 1.42
CA PHE A 648 -21.43 -11.16 1.32
C PHE A 648 -21.35 -12.57 0.72
N TYR A 649 -20.19 -12.92 0.19
CA TYR A 649 -19.95 -14.23 -0.41
C TYR A 649 -19.02 -15.07 0.48
N LEU A 650 -19.40 -16.29 0.76
CA LEU A 650 -18.52 -17.28 1.38
C LEU A 650 -18.01 -18.24 0.30
N PRO A 651 -16.69 -18.37 0.11
CA PRO A 651 -16.10 -19.42 -0.73
C PRO A 651 -16.49 -20.82 -0.27
N GLN A 652 -16.23 -21.84 -1.10
CA GLN A 652 -16.59 -23.22 -0.86
C GLN A 652 -16.14 -23.72 0.54
N GLY A 653 -16.97 -24.51 1.21
CA GLY A 653 -16.72 -25.09 2.53
C GLY A 653 -17.73 -24.65 3.58
N THR A 654 -17.59 -25.17 4.79
CA THR A 654 -18.42 -24.77 5.95
C THR A 654 -17.67 -23.70 6.74
N TRP A 655 -18.29 -22.54 6.89
CA TRP A 655 -17.73 -21.38 7.60
C TRP A 655 -18.39 -21.21 8.95
N THR A 656 -17.62 -20.85 9.97
CA THR A 656 -18.13 -20.64 11.33
C THR A 656 -18.06 -19.18 11.71
N HIS A 657 -19.19 -18.57 12.04
CA HIS A 657 -19.25 -17.18 12.53
C HIS A 657 -18.50 -17.07 13.85
N LEU A 658 -17.46 -16.22 13.89
CA LEU A 658 -16.50 -16.17 15.00
C LEU A 658 -17.14 -15.80 16.35
N LEU A 659 -18.18 -14.93 16.33
CA LEU A 659 -18.80 -14.41 17.55
C LEU A 659 -19.94 -15.30 18.06
N SER A 660 -20.75 -15.88 17.17
CA SER A 660 -21.94 -16.69 17.55
C SER A 660 -21.72 -18.20 17.51
N GLY A 661 -20.70 -18.66 16.75
CA GLY A 661 -20.50 -20.08 16.48
C GLY A 661 -21.43 -20.67 15.42
N GLU A 662 -22.31 -19.86 14.81
CA GLU A 662 -23.20 -20.31 13.74
C GLU A 662 -22.42 -20.78 12.52
N LYS A 663 -22.83 -21.91 11.93
CA LYS A 663 -22.18 -22.50 10.76
C LYS A 663 -22.98 -22.24 9.50
N LYS A 664 -22.28 -21.86 8.42
CA LYS A 664 -22.88 -21.59 7.09
C LYS A 664 -22.16 -22.32 6.00
N GLN A 665 -22.92 -22.80 5.02
CA GLN A 665 -22.37 -23.41 3.82
C GLN A 665 -21.95 -22.32 2.82
N GLY A 666 -20.70 -22.36 2.41
CA GLY A 666 -20.14 -21.48 1.38
C GLY A 666 -20.46 -21.93 -0.05
N GLY A 667 -19.74 -21.37 -1.03
CA GLY A 667 -19.99 -21.48 -2.47
C GLY A 667 -21.18 -20.64 -2.92
N ARG A 668 -21.60 -19.65 -2.14
CA ARG A 668 -22.78 -18.81 -2.43
C ARG A 668 -22.80 -17.49 -1.68
N TRP A 669 -23.67 -16.60 -2.13
CA TRP A 669 -24.00 -15.36 -1.44
C TRP A 669 -24.92 -15.60 -0.24
N HIS A 670 -24.72 -14.79 0.79
CA HIS A 670 -25.53 -14.72 1.99
C HIS A 670 -26.03 -13.30 2.18
N ARG A 671 -27.22 -13.18 2.75
CA ARG A 671 -27.79 -11.91 3.25
C ARG A 671 -28.07 -12.06 4.72
N GLU A 672 -27.57 -11.13 5.52
CA GLU A 672 -27.76 -11.10 6.97
C GLU A 672 -28.14 -9.71 7.45
N THR A 673 -28.64 -9.64 8.68
CA THR A 673 -28.89 -8.38 9.39
C THR A 673 -28.19 -8.45 10.73
N HIS A 674 -27.30 -7.49 11.00
CA HIS A 674 -26.50 -7.42 12.21
C HIS A 674 -26.81 -6.17 13.04
N GLY A 675 -26.94 -6.32 14.36
CA GLY A 675 -26.85 -5.21 15.31
C GLY A 675 -25.43 -4.64 15.39
N PHE A 676 -25.23 -3.56 16.15
CA PHE A 676 -23.91 -2.91 16.22
C PHE A 676 -22.85 -3.68 17.03
N LEU A 677 -23.25 -4.72 17.77
CA LEU A 677 -22.30 -5.61 18.46
C LEU A 677 -21.93 -6.87 17.65
N SER A 678 -22.37 -6.94 16.39
CA SER A 678 -22.10 -8.06 15.49
C SER A 678 -21.87 -7.58 14.06
N MET A 679 -21.13 -8.36 13.29
CA MET A 679 -20.89 -8.19 11.85
C MET A 679 -20.54 -9.55 11.25
N PRO A 680 -20.65 -9.76 9.93
CA PRO A 680 -20.12 -10.97 9.30
C PRO A 680 -18.61 -11.08 9.54
N LEU A 681 -18.25 -12.03 10.39
CA LEU A 681 -16.87 -12.33 10.78
C LEU A 681 -16.76 -13.85 10.85
N TYR A 682 -16.23 -14.46 9.78
CA TYR A 682 -16.30 -15.89 9.57
C TYR A 682 -14.92 -16.55 9.54
N ALA A 683 -14.70 -17.55 10.39
CA ALA A 683 -13.52 -18.39 10.34
C ALA A 683 -13.63 -19.38 9.18
N ALA A 684 -12.55 -19.52 8.41
CA ALA A 684 -12.49 -20.40 7.26
C ALA A 684 -12.48 -21.88 7.68
N PRO A 685 -13.00 -22.79 6.84
CA PRO A 685 -12.84 -24.24 7.06
C PRO A 685 -11.38 -24.65 7.06
N ASN A 686 -11.08 -25.71 7.80
CA ASN A 686 -9.72 -26.25 7.95
C ASN A 686 -8.70 -25.21 8.46
N SER A 687 -9.11 -24.38 9.43
CA SER A 687 -8.28 -23.30 9.95
C SER A 687 -8.11 -23.33 11.45
N VAL A 688 -7.09 -22.62 11.94
CA VAL A 688 -6.82 -22.38 13.36
C VAL A 688 -6.64 -20.87 13.58
N ILE A 689 -7.35 -20.33 14.56
CA ILE A 689 -7.14 -18.99 15.05
C ILE A 689 -6.57 -19.06 16.47
N ALA A 690 -5.35 -18.58 16.65
CA ALA A 690 -4.73 -18.43 17.96
C ALA A 690 -5.41 -17.29 18.72
N TRP A 691 -6.07 -17.62 19.82
CA TRP A 691 -6.90 -16.73 20.63
C TRP A 691 -6.21 -16.40 21.93
N GLY A 692 -5.89 -15.13 22.15
CA GLY A 692 -5.12 -14.67 23.30
C GLY A 692 -5.90 -14.57 24.60
N ALA A 693 -5.16 -14.46 25.69
CA ALA A 693 -5.72 -14.33 27.05
C ALA A 693 -6.07 -12.89 27.43
N GLU A 694 -5.39 -11.90 26.83
CA GLU A 694 -5.45 -10.50 27.22
C GLU A 694 -6.49 -9.70 26.41
N THR A 695 -7.14 -8.72 27.06
CA THR A 695 -8.15 -7.86 26.44
C THR A 695 -7.85 -6.37 26.51
N GLU A 696 -6.97 -5.96 27.45
CA GLU A 696 -6.78 -4.53 27.77
C GLU A 696 -5.61 -3.91 27.01
N ARG A 697 -4.69 -4.74 26.46
CA ARG A 697 -3.53 -4.29 25.69
C ARG A 697 -3.18 -5.26 24.56
N PRO A 698 -2.62 -4.78 23.44
CA PRO A 698 -2.27 -5.65 22.31
C PRO A 698 -0.91 -6.34 22.47
N ASP A 699 0.01 -5.82 23.30
CA ASP A 699 1.42 -6.21 23.41
C ASP A 699 1.69 -7.02 24.69
N TYR A 700 1.28 -8.28 24.69
CA TYR A 700 1.45 -9.23 25.80
C TYR A 700 2.16 -10.51 25.33
N ASP A 701 2.54 -11.41 26.22
CA ASP A 701 3.14 -12.69 25.85
C ASP A 701 2.12 -13.60 25.15
N TYR A 702 2.16 -13.65 23.81
CA TYR A 702 1.28 -14.48 23.01
C TYR A 702 1.52 -15.98 23.15
N GLY A 703 2.70 -16.39 23.66
CA GLY A 703 3.01 -17.78 23.95
C GLY A 703 2.33 -18.33 25.21
N ARG A 704 1.63 -17.46 25.98
CA ARG A 704 1.02 -17.85 27.24
C ARG A 704 -0.49 -17.65 27.29
N GLY A 705 -1.22 -18.65 27.74
CA GLY A 705 -2.68 -18.60 27.89
C GLY A 705 -3.44 -18.64 26.56
N THR A 706 -2.76 -18.95 25.46
CA THR A 706 -3.36 -18.96 24.13
C THR A 706 -4.21 -20.20 23.94
N VAL A 707 -5.40 -19.99 23.36
CA VAL A 707 -6.34 -21.05 22.97
C VAL A 707 -6.30 -21.19 21.45
N LEU A 708 -5.96 -22.36 20.97
CA LEU A 708 -5.99 -22.71 19.55
C LEU A 708 -7.43 -23.09 19.16
N ARG A 709 -8.18 -22.15 18.58
CA ARG A 709 -9.54 -22.37 18.12
C ARG A 709 -9.51 -23.00 16.74
N VAL A 710 -10.01 -24.21 16.63
CA VAL A 710 -10.02 -25.03 15.40
C VAL A 710 -11.39 -24.94 14.76
N PHE A 711 -11.42 -24.64 13.47
CA PHE A 711 -12.65 -24.46 12.71
C PHE A 711 -12.75 -25.48 11.58
N GLU A 712 -13.82 -26.28 11.60
CA GLU A 712 -14.28 -27.20 10.55
C GLU A 712 -13.12 -28.02 9.92
N LEU A 713 -12.23 -28.57 10.77
CA LEU A 713 -11.15 -29.40 10.31
C LEU A 713 -11.72 -30.75 9.84
N ASP A 714 -11.48 -31.13 8.58
CA ASP A 714 -11.96 -32.36 7.99
C ASP A 714 -11.35 -33.60 8.69
N ASP A 715 -12.09 -34.71 8.69
CA ASP A 715 -11.60 -35.95 9.27
C ASP A 715 -10.36 -36.48 8.51
N GLY A 716 -9.35 -36.89 9.24
CA GLY A 716 -8.05 -37.27 8.72
C GLY A 716 -7.15 -36.11 8.29
N ALA A 717 -7.65 -34.88 8.31
CA ALA A 717 -6.87 -33.69 7.92
C ALA A 717 -5.98 -33.17 9.05
N SER A 718 -5.02 -32.32 8.65
CA SER A 718 -4.19 -31.57 9.60
C SER A 718 -4.02 -30.12 9.15
N VAL A 719 -3.95 -29.20 10.11
CA VAL A 719 -3.73 -27.78 9.90
C VAL A 719 -2.56 -27.29 10.74
N SER A 720 -1.72 -26.43 10.18
CA SER A 720 -0.61 -25.80 10.91
C SER A 720 -1.10 -24.58 11.65
N PHE A 721 -0.45 -24.26 12.78
CA PHE A 721 -0.62 -23.02 13.50
C PHE A 721 0.71 -22.35 13.77
N GLU A 722 0.68 -21.03 13.91
CA GLU A 722 1.83 -20.21 14.25
C GLU A 722 1.42 -19.11 15.22
N VAL A 723 2.23 -18.91 16.24
CA VAL A 723 2.14 -17.83 17.22
C VAL A 723 3.46 -17.08 17.19
N ALA A 724 3.45 -15.81 16.83
CA ALA A 724 4.65 -14.98 16.84
C ALA A 724 5.00 -14.53 18.26
N ALA A 725 6.28 -14.25 18.48
CA ALA A 725 6.73 -13.55 19.68
C ALA A 725 6.56 -12.04 19.52
N VAL A 726 6.25 -11.35 20.60
CA VAL A 726 6.27 -9.88 20.62
C VAL A 726 7.70 -9.39 20.34
N GLY A 727 7.85 -8.46 19.39
CA GLY A 727 9.16 -8.02 18.89
C GLY A 727 9.72 -8.86 17.74
N GLY A 728 8.99 -9.87 17.28
CA GLY A 728 9.34 -10.68 16.11
C GLY A 728 9.86 -12.08 16.45
N GLY A 729 9.89 -12.94 15.43
CA GLY A 729 10.21 -14.36 15.57
C GLY A 729 9.01 -15.22 15.94
N ILE A 730 9.27 -16.49 16.18
CA ILE A 730 8.25 -17.51 16.47
C ILE A 730 8.26 -17.84 17.97
N ALA A 731 7.13 -17.60 18.65
CA ALA A 731 6.90 -18.08 20.01
C ALA A 731 6.57 -19.57 20.02
N ALA A 732 5.71 -20.01 19.08
CA ALA A 732 5.42 -21.42 18.87
C ALA A 732 4.90 -21.68 17.45
N ARG A 733 5.25 -22.82 16.91
CA ARG A 733 4.71 -23.37 15.65
C ARG A 733 4.41 -24.83 15.80
N GLY A 734 3.32 -25.28 15.21
CA GLY A 734 2.91 -26.67 15.30
C GLY A 734 1.82 -27.05 14.33
N ARG A 735 1.22 -28.20 14.59
CA ARG A 735 0.17 -28.79 13.76
C ARG A 735 -0.93 -29.37 14.62
N ILE A 736 -2.17 -29.25 14.17
CA ILE A 736 -3.32 -29.92 14.75
C ILE A 736 -3.85 -30.91 13.73
N ARG A 737 -4.06 -32.16 14.16
CA ARG A 737 -4.64 -33.26 13.36
C ARG A 737 -5.98 -33.67 13.97
N ARG A 738 -6.93 -34.02 13.13
CA ARG A 738 -8.19 -34.64 13.50
C ARG A 738 -8.27 -36.07 13.03
N GLU A 739 -8.73 -36.97 13.89
CA GLU A 739 -9.12 -38.36 13.58
C GLU A 739 -10.47 -38.63 14.28
N ASP A 740 -11.54 -38.74 13.51
CA ASP A 740 -12.93 -38.76 14.01
C ASP A 740 -13.25 -37.55 14.89
N ARG A 741 -13.46 -37.76 16.20
CA ARG A 741 -13.67 -36.71 17.20
C ARG A 741 -12.43 -36.38 18.01
N HIS A 742 -11.31 -36.99 17.68
CA HIS A 742 -10.06 -36.83 18.39
C HIS A 742 -9.16 -35.81 17.71
N TYR A 743 -8.68 -34.83 18.50
CA TYR A 743 -7.78 -33.77 18.04
C TYR A 743 -6.44 -33.93 18.75
N THR A 744 -5.38 -33.95 17.97
CA THR A 744 -4.00 -33.98 18.47
C THR A 744 -3.28 -32.72 17.98
N ALA A 745 -2.90 -31.85 18.91
CA ALA A 745 -2.05 -30.69 18.63
C ALA A 745 -0.61 -31.00 19.10
N GLU A 746 0.35 -30.73 18.21
CA GLU A 746 1.76 -30.92 18.47
C GLU A 746 2.49 -29.59 18.25
N VAL A 747 3.20 -29.12 19.27
CA VAL A 747 4.11 -27.97 19.18
C VAL A 747 5.47 -28.50 18.74
N GLY A 748 5.83 -28.22 17.48
CA GLY A 748 7.08 -28.69 16.88
C GLY A 748 8.25 -27.73 17.06
N GLU A 749 7.97 -26.43 17.23
CA GLU A 749 8.98 -25.38 17.42
C GLU A 749 8.49 -24.38 18.45
N GLY A 750 9.37 -23.88 19.31
CA GLY A 750 9.05 -22.94 20.39
C GLY A 750 8.25 -23.58 21.53
N VAL A 751 7.59 -22.75 22.33
CA VAL A 751 6.86 -23.20 23.53
C VAL A 751 5.56 -22.42 23.71
N LEU A 752 4.43 -23.12 23.86
CA LEU A 752 3.20 -22.57 24.42
C LEU A 752 3.10 -22.94 25.92
N ARG A 753 2.63 -22.01 26.74
CA ARG A 753 2.40 -22.20 28.18
C ARG A 753 0.94 -21.92 28.53
N ASP A 754 0.40 -22.73 29.43
CA ASP A 754 -1.00 -22.59 29.91
C ASP A 754 -2.01 -22.56 28.73
N TRP A 755 -1.81 -23.37 27.70
CA TRP A 755 -2.56 -23.35 26.45
C TRP A 755 -3.60 -24.48 26.34
N ALA A 756 -4.56 -24.32 25.40
CA ALA A 756 -5.63 -25.28 25.17
C ALA A 756 -6.04 -25.32 23.71
N ILE A 757 -6.80 -26.37 23.31
CA ILE A 757 -7.54 -26.45 22.05
C ILE A 757 -9.01 -26.14 22.32
N GLU A 758 -9.68 -25.45 21.41
CA GLU A 758 -11.13 -25.24 21.41
C GLU A 758 -11.73 -25.67 20.08
N VAL A 759 -12.78 -26.47 20.10
CA VAL A 759 -13.54 -26.95 18.94
C VAL A 759 -15.02 -26.82 19.26
N ASP A 760 -15.80 -26.18 18.40
CA ASP A 760 -17.25 -25.99 18.59
C ASP A 760 -17.63 -25.42 19.97
N GLY A 761 -16.84 -24.49 20.49
CA GLY A 761 -17.04 -23.87 21.80
C GLY A 761 -16.68 -24.74 23.00
N ARG A 762 -16.21 -25.98 22.78
CA ARG A 762 -15.71 -26.88 23.81
C ARG A 762 -14.22 -26.79 23.91
N ARG A 763 -13.71 -26.66 25.12
CA ARG A 763 -12.27 -26.50 25.39
C ARG A 763 -11.68 -27.74 26.03
N SER A 764 -10.49 -28.12 25.59
CA SER A 764 -9.67 -29.15 26.24
C SER A 764 -9.22 -28.72 27.64
N PRO A 765 -8.74 -29.63 28.48
CA PRO A 765 -7.93 -29.25 29.63
C PRO A 765 -6.73 -28.39 29.21
N VAL A 766 -6.29 -27.51 30.13
CA VAL A 766 -5.11 -26.64 29.90
C VAL A 766 -3.84 -27.48 29.98
N GLN A 767 -3.00 -27.35 28.95
CA GLN A 767 -1.66 -27.90 28.90
C GLN A 767 -0.68 -26.89 29.48
N ALA A 768 0.08 -27.28 30.50
CA ALA A 768 0.96 -26.37 31.22
C ALA A 768 2.12 -25.83 30.37
N GLU A 769 2.78 -26.70 29.62
CA GLU A 769 3.92 -26.29 28.77
C GLU A 769 4.07 -27.23 27.56
N GLY A 770 4.33 -26.62 26.38
CA GLY A 770 4.76 -27.27 25.13
C GLY A 770 4.13 -28.65 24.82
N GLY A 771 4.83 -29.42 24.02
CA GLY A 771 4.54 -30.86 23.83
C GLY A 771 3.30 -31.16 22.97
N THR A 772 2.71 -32.31 23.23
CA THR A 772 1.52 -32.81 22.51
C THR A 772 0.30 -32.74 23.42
N LEU A 773 -0.80 -32.20 22.93
CA LEU A 773 -2.09 -32.24 23.58
C LEU A 773 -3.05 -33.07 22.73
N SER A 774 -3.56 -34.16 23.29
CA SER A 774 -4.57 -35.02 22.67
C SER A 774 -5.89 -34.91 23.44
N TRP A 775 -6.97 -34.69 22.71
CA TRP A 775 -8.29 -34.43 23.32
C TRP A 775 -9.41 -34.90 22.38
N SER A 776 -10.48 -35.45 22.97
CA SER A 776 -11.71 -35.79 22.24
C SER A 776 -12.79 -34.72 22.48
N ALA A 777 -13.21 -34.08 21.42
CA ALA A 777 -14.35 -33.18 21.45
C ALA A 777 -15.63 -34.04 21.51
N GLY A 778 -16.11 -34.32 22.70
CA GLY A 778 -17.20 -35.27 22.99
C GLY A 778 -18.54 -34.96 22.32
#